data_3c644a7af35317197ef1264994a5740b
#
_entry.id   3c644a7af35317197ef1264994a5740b
#
_cell.length_a   1.000
_cell.length_b   1.000
_cell.length_c   1.000
_cell.angle_alpha   90.00
_cell.angle_beta   90.00
_cell.angle_gamma   90.00
#
_symmetry.space_group_name_H-M   'P 1'
#
loop_
_entity.id
_entity.type
_entity.pdbx_description
1 polymer ?
#
loop_
_entity_poly.entity_id
_entity_poly.type
_entity_poly.pdbx_seq_one_letter_code
_entity_poly.pdbx_strand_id
1 'polypeptide(L)'
;MFCTQDNQYFSPAVPGTREKLNEILDSPLVKWKIETIRAVRQPDAIRQWGKNEEFQKFCLREGSKKRSGETFKALTDEEKLCRWANALKESLPCLVFGAREFDEVATKKDPQKVMRRRVLAGIHLSGLFMFDADHVDNPREIYEQTRAEGFPWEVVFAHGTSSGRGLRLVCKVRKEVGNIADNQIELARALGVKADASCIDASRISYAPMRSDVYFLDEETLLDYYDKEFDEQFCQAYRDGHTEPTRAGTTTGELLTTTMTTKTTFNVAPEEGEKEQDGEERCCPSCPSSLSESVALQCRQKENNNNELYSNYHGISYERICEAWQAAQGGNPAVGDRHQTMLRMALDLRYICDNDPKLVSRVLGMCGFVQDVIRERGEGEVDDVAAAACQRQRYGSIPKRLQKVLESVGVHAGDSPAAAGAVAAVEVPYDEFAQRLEPLLSAPYAEACRGVSRRNWLGAVWAAGAMYCTLLTRCWYRHYDGGRQRMNPQVLIIGHPASGKSFAKHLDDHIMTAMRDADQVVREQEQRYKQEQKKRGTSSKAQKQDALVEPEGMIRYLPTKTSNNIFFRRLKRAKEIVEGEVLPLHLYMFDSELDSSISAQSGGAWIGKHDLELKAFHNELSGVDYANGDSINDILPVLWNSVTTGTTVSLYKKFNMRNINDGLCSRVAIFPMDGGNFQMVRRGLVDQQTNDALAEWGRKLELLHGELPLGKLIDHVYTLCEQAAEEARLADDLVIDYLRKRAVFYATWFTVPRILARQYDDFRKTGQLDINADDLKFATLMFDTVIWFQDYFFGQMLVDSWENAAREYVPRRKNSRNADAYEHLPETFTIQDVMRELDIEFNPAAMQCSRWKTHNFIMRVKKGKYRKLVKAIIV
;
A
#
# COMPACT_ATOMS: atom_id res chain seq x y z
N MET A 1 -32.57 17.94 -13.89
CA MET A 1 -32.22 19.00 -12.92
C MET A 1 -30.78 18.82 -12.45
N PHE A 2 -29.99 19.87 -12.33
CA PHE A 2 -28.59 19.85 -11.90
C PHE A 2 -28.26 21.18 -11.18
N CYS A 3 -27.09 21.28 -10.54
CA CYS A 3 -26.63 22.52 -9.91
C CYS A 3 -25.44 23.14 -10.64
N THR A 4 -25.32 24.46 -10.55
CA THR A 4 -24.17 25.23 -11.03
C THR A 4 -23.46 25.94 -9.87
N GLN A 5 -22.15 26.12 -10.01
CA GLN A 5 -21.31 26.82 -9.06
C GLN A 5 -20.23 27.62 -9.83
N ASP A 6 -20.03 28.91 -9.51
CA ASP A 6 -19.13 29.76 -10.28
C ASP A 6 -17.64 29.38 -10.15
N ASN A 7 -17.25 28.66 -9.08
CA ASN A 7 -15.93 28.08 -8.88
C ASN A 7 -15.97 26.95 -7.84
N GLN A 8 -14.90 26.19 -7.72
CA GLN A 8 -14.84 24.98 -6.91
C GLN A 8 -15.05 25.23 -5.40
N TYR A 9 -14.67 26.38 -4.84
CA TYR A 9 -14.53 26.52 -3.37
C TYR A 9 -15.41 27.58 -2.71
N PHE A 10 -15.75 28.68 -3.38
CA PHE A 10 -16.22 29.89 -2.70
C PHE A 10 -17.61 30.37 -3.10
N SER A 11 -18.22 29.79 -4.09
CA SER A 11 -19.55 30.15 -4.55
C SER A 11 -20.62 29.17 -4.06
N PRO A 12 -21.86 29.61 -3.86
CA PRO A 12 -22.96 28.70 -3.54
C PRO A 12 -23.26 27.77 -4.72
N ALA A 13 -23.72 26.56 -4.43
CA ALA A 13 -24.26 25.66 -5.42
C ALA A 13 -25.76 25.96 -5.59
N VAL A 14 -26.14 26.42 -6.76
CA VAL A 14 -27.52 26.81 -7.07
C VAL A 14 -28.10 25.95 -8.19
N PRO A 15 -29.42 25.72 -8.23
CA PRO A 15 -30.05 25.01 -9.33
C PRO A 15 -29.70 25.63 -10.68
N GLY A 16 -29.37 24.79 -11.66
CA GLY A 16 -29.00 25.21 -12.98
C GLY A 16 -30.20 25.68 -13.79
N THR A 17 -30.02 26.75 -14.57
CA THR A 17 -31.01 27.24 -15.52
C THR A 17 -30.46 27.18 -16.95
N ARG A 18 -31.35 27.25 -17.93
CA ARG A 18 -30.98 27.25 -19.37
C ARG A 18 -30.06 28.43 -19.71
N GLU A 19 -30.43 29.62 -19.23
CA GLU A 19 -29.65 30.84 -19.42
C GLU A 19 -28.25 30.69 -18.84
N LYS A 20 -28.16 30.17 -17.58
CA LYS A 20 -26.85 30.01 -16.92
C LYS A 20 -25.99 28.96 -17.58
N LEU A 21 -26.57 27.83 -18.05
CA LEU A 21 -25.84 26.80 -18.78
C LEU A 21 -25.26 27.39 -20.09
N ASN A 22 -26.07 28.10 -20.87
CA ASN A 22 -25.62 28.72 -22.12
C ASN A 22 -24.60 29.83 -21.89
N GLU A 23 -24.79 30.68 -20.86
CA GLU A 23 -23.79 31.69 -20.44
C GLU A 23 -22.42 31.03 -20.17
N ILE A 24 -22.41 29.90 -19.45
CA ILE A 24 -21.18 29.17 -19.12
C ILE A 24 -20.54 28.57 -20.37
N LEU A 25 -21.31 27.84 -21.19
CA LEU A 25 -20.78 27.12 -22.36
C LEU A 25 -20.26 28.08 -23.45
N ASP A 26 -20.87 29.24 -23.60
CA ASP A 26 -20.54 30.23 -24.62
C ASP A 26 -19.59 31.32 -24.09
N SER A 27 -19.16 31.24 -22.81
CA SER A 27 -18.29 32.22 -22.17
C SER A 27 -16.92 32.32 -22.86
N PRO A 28 -16.55 33.50 -23.39
CA PRO A 28 -15.20 33.71 -23.92
C PRO A 28 -14.10 33.47 -22.90
N LEU A 29 -14.39 33.74 -21.61
CA LEU A 29 -13.44 33.50 -20.52
C LEU A 29 -13.24 32.01 -20.24
N VAL A 30 -14.30 31.21 -20.26
CA VAL A 30 -14.21 29.74 -20.11
C VAL A 30 -13.42 29.17 -21.28
N LYS A 31 -13.73 29.58 -22.50
CA LYS A 31 -13.00 29.18 -23.71
C LYS A 31 -11.51 29.50 -23.59
N TRP A 32 -11.16 30.74 -23.28
CA TRP A 32 -9.77 31.15 -23.11
C TRP A 32 -9.03 30.33 -22.04
N LYS A 33 -9.66 30.10 -20.88
CA LYS A 33 -9.06 29.28 -19.82
C LYS A 33 -8.76 27.87 -20.31
N ILE A 34 -9.71 27.19 -20.97
CA ILE A 34 -9.56 25.82 -21.45
C ILE A 34 -8.47 25.74 -22.54
N GLU A 35 -8.48 26.65 -23.51
CA GLU A 35 -7.46 26.72 -24.55
C GLU A 35 -6.07 26.97 -23.93
N THR A 36 -5.97 27.85 -22.94
CA THR A 36 -4.72 28.10 -22.20
C THR A 36 -4.27 26.88 -21.43
N ILE A 37 -5.16 26.18 -20.70
CA ILE A 37 -4.84 24.94 -19.97
C ILE A 37 -4.25 23.89 -20.92
N ARG A 38 -4.77 23.76 -22.13
CA ARG A 38 -4.27 22.82 -23.14
C ARG A 38 -2.94 23.26 -23.72
N ALA A 39 -2.81 24.53 -24.05
CA ALA A 39 -1.60 25.09 -24.65
C ALA A 39 -0.39 25.05 -23.72
N VAL A 40 -0.56 25.40 -22.43
CA VAL A 40 0.57 25.39 -21.45
C VAL A 40 1.03 23.99 -21.03
N ARG A 41 0.32 22.96 -21.43
CA ARG A 41 0.70 21.55 -21.23
C ARG A 41 1.41 20.93 -22.43
N GLN A 42 1.56 21.67 -23.52
CA GLN A 42 2.31 21.21 -24.70
C GLN A 42 3.82 21.28 -24.47
N PRO A 43 4.61 20.44 -25.12
CA PRO A 43 6.05 20.59 -25.15
C PRO A 43 6.45 22.01 -25.60
N ASP A 44 7.50 22.56 -25.01
CA ASP A 44 8.01 23.91 -25.28
C ASP A 44 7.05 25.09 -24.94
N ALA A 45 5.99 24.85 -24.19
CA ALA A 45 5.04 25.88 -23.76
C ALA A 45 5.70 27.08 -23.09
N ILE A 46 6.82 26.90 -22.40
CA ILE A 46 7.56 27.96 -21.74
C ILE A 46 8.06 29.04 -22.70
N ARG A 47 8.43 28.67 -23.94
CA ARG A 47 8.87 29.63 -24.95
C ARG A 47 7.74 30.57 -25.38
N GLN A 48 6.52 30.07 -25.42
CA GLN A 48 5.33 30.82 -25.83
C GLN A 48 4.69 31.55 -24.65
N TRP A 49 4.57 30.93 -23.51
CA TRP A 49 3.79 31.40 -22.37
C TRP A 49 4.61 32.00 -21.24
N GLY A 50 5.92 31.77 -21.18
CA GLY A 50 6.79 32.27 -20.14
C GLY A 50 6.79 33.79 -19.96
N LYS A 51 6.49 34.56 -21.03
CA LYS A 51 6.35 36.03 -21.02
C LYS A 51 4.90 36.50 -21.00
N ASN A 52 3.92 35.60 -20.90
CA ASN A 52 2.52 35.99 -20.86
C ASN A 52 2.19 36.82 -19.62
N GLU A 53 1.46 37.90 -19.80
CA GLU A 53 1.16 38.85 -18.71
C GLU A 53 0.36 38.22 -17.57
N GLU A 54 -0.64 37.38 -17.86
CA GLU A 54 -1.46 36.72 -16.83
C GLU A 54 -0.65 35.68 -16.09
N PHE A 55 0.23 34.95 -16.76
CA PHE A 55 1.16 34.02 -16.14
C PHE A 55 2.12 34.75 -15.20
N GLN A 56 2.70 35.89 -15.64
CA GLN A 56 3.58 36.69 -14.80
C GLN A 56 2.85 37.25 -13.57
N LYS A 57 1.61 37.74 -13.72
CA LYS A 57 0.77 38.17 -12.60
C LYS A 57 0.50 37.01 -11.63
N PHE A 58 0.24 35.81 -12.14
CA PHE A 58 0.08 34.60 -11.32
C PHE A 58 1.37 34.30 -10.53
N CYS A 59 2.52 34.31 -11.19
CA CYS A 59 3.81 34.06 -10.56
C CYS A 59 4.13 35.06 -9.45
N LEU A 60 3.87 36.33 -9.66
CA LEU A 60 4.06 37.39 -8.66
C LEU A 60 3.14 37.18 -7.45
N ARG A 61 1.87 36.86 -7.70
CA ARG A 61 0.87 36.61 -6.63
C ARG A 61 1.24 35.38 -5.81
N GLU A 62 1.56 34.26 -6.44
CA GLU A 62 1.93 33.02 -5.74
C GLU A 62 3.26 33.17 -4.99
N GLY A 63 4.26 33.80 -5.61
CA GLY A 63 5.56 34.08 -4.99
C GLY A 63 5.52 35.02 -3.81
N SER A 64 4.46 35.84 -3.66
CA SER A 64 4.27 36.75 -2.55
C SER A 64 3.52 36.17 -1.34
N LYS A 65 3.01 34.94 -1.44
CA LYS A 65 2.29 34.29 -0.34
C LYS A 65 3.22 33.96 0.82
N LYS A 66 2.86 34.34 2.04
CA LYS A 66 3.69 34.18 3.26
C LYS A 66 4.06 32.71 3.59
N ARG A 67 3.25 31.74 3.22
CA ARG A 67 3.46 30.31 3.57
C ARG A 67 3.98 29.44 2.42
N SER A 68 3.68 29.77 1.17
CA SER A 68 4.01 28.96 0.00
C SER A 68 4.83 29.69 -1.05
N GLY A 69 5.10 30.98 -0.86
CA GLY A 69 5.79 31.80 -1.85
C GLY A 69 7.23 31.37 -2.12
N GLU A 70 7.98 31.02 -1.08
CA GLU A 70 9.36 30.51 -1.19
C GLU A 70 9.42 29.17 -1.94
N THR A 71 8.54 28.23 -1.58
CA THR A 71 8.42 26.94 -2.28
C THR A 71 8.01 27.16 -3.74
N PHE A 72 7.11 28.09 -4.00
CA PHE A 72 6.70 28.41 -5.37
C PHE A 72 7.84 29.05 -6.19
N LYS A 73 8.63 29.93 -5.60
CA LYS A 73 9.79 30.55 -6.27
C LYS A 73 10.85 29.52 -6.66
N ALA A 74 11.01 28.47 -5.87
CA ALA A 74 11.96 27.38 -6.12
C ALA A 74 11.55 26.43 -7.26
N LEU A 75 10.29 26.48 -7.73
CA LEU A 75 9.81 25.67 -8.84
C LEU A 75 10.46 26.07 -10.17
N THR A 76 10.63 25.11 -11.06
CA THR A 76 11.00 25.37 -12.46
C THR A 76 9.89 26.14 -13.18
N ASP A 77 10.20 26.74 -14.30
CA ASP A 77 9.19 27.53 -15.02
C ASP A 77 8.11 26.62 -15.64
N GLU A 78 8.43 25.38 -16.01
CA GLU A 78 7.46 24.38 -16.42
C GLU A 78 6.53 23.98 -15.27
N GLU A 79 7.06 23.79 -14.06
CA GLU A 79 6.25 23.53 -12.88
C GLU A 79 5.33 24.68 -12.51
N LYS A 80 5.79 25.93 -12.66
CA LYS A 80 4.96 27.12 -12.49
C LYS A 80 3.85 27.20 -13.52
N LEU A 81 4.13 26.85 -14.80
CA LEU A 81 3.09 26.74 -15.84
C LEU A 81 2.06 25.66 -15.50
N CYS A 82 2.48 24.48 -15.05
CA CYS A 82 1.56 23.43 -14.58
C CYS A 82 0.70 23.91 -13.40
N ARG A 83 1.28 24.62 -12.45
CA ARG A 83 0.54 25.25 -11.33
C ARG A 83 -0.47 26.28 -11.82
N TRP A 84 -0.10 27.09 -12.81
CA TRP A 84 -1.01 28.05 -13.41
C TRP A 84 -2.17 27.36 -14.15
N ALA A 85 -1.89 26.32 -14.95
CA ALA A 85 -2.93 25.52 -15.59
C ALA A 85 -3.93 24.93 -14.58
N ASN A 86 -3.43 24.43 -13.44
CA ASN A 86 -4.30 23.91 -12.39
C ASN A 86 -5.14 25.02 -11.73
N ALA A 87 -4.56 26.19 -11.47
CA ALA A 87 -5.29 27.32 -10.94
C ALA A 87 -6.37 27.86 -11.91
N LEU A 88 -6.08 27.86 -13.22
CA LEU A 88 -7.09 28.16 -14.25
C LEU A 88 -8.22 27.13 -14.24
N LYS A 89 -7.90 25.84 -14.15
CA LYS A 89 -8.89 24.76 -14.07
C LYS A 89 -9.78 24.92 -12.82
N GLU A 90 -9.21 25.15 -11.64
CA GLU A 90 -9.93 25.35 -10.38
C GLU A 90 -10.83 26.60 -10.39
N SER A 91 -10.55 27.56 -11.26
CA SER A 91 -11.34 28.77 -11.44
C SER A 91 -12.42 28.68 -12.51
N LEU A 92 -12.59 27.53 -13.16
CA LEU A 92 -13.69 27.29 -14.09
C LEU A 92 -15.02 27.15 -13.34
N PRO A 93 -16.15 27.54 -13.94
CA PRO A 93 -17.46 27.19 -13.45
C PRO A 93 -17.62 25.67 -13.32
N CYS A 94 -18.39 25.25 -12.35
CA CYS A 94 -18.61 23.84 -12.05
C CYS A 94 -20.10 23.48 -12.25
N LEU A 95 -20.33 22.28 -12.78
CA LEU A 95 -21.62 21.65 -12.94
C LEU A 95 -21.69 20.45 -11.99
N VAL A 96 -22.80 20.25 -11.30
CA VAL A 96 -23.03 19.11 -10.37
C VAL A 96 -24.28 18.40 -10.84
N PHE A 97 -24.13 17.23 -11.45
CA PHE A 97 -25.22 16.51 -12.11
C PHE A 97 -25.97 15.56 -11.18
N GLY A 98 -25.29 14.97 -10.18
CA GLY A 98 -25.92 14.05 -9.23
C GLY A 98 -26.85 14.73 -8.22
N ALA A 99 -26.87 16.07 -8.17
CA ALA A 99 -27.69 16.84 -7.26
C ALA A 99 -28.59 17.83 -7.99
N ARG A 100 -29.89 17.87 -7.64
CA ARG A 100 -30.81 18.90 -8.10
C ARG A 100 -30.75 20.18 -7.26
N GLU A 101 -30.44 20.05 -5.97
CA GLU A 101 -30.24 21.16 -5.04
C GLU A 101 -29.45 20.72 -3.79
N PHE A 102 -29.05 21.70 -2.96
CA PHE A 102 -28.43 21.50 -1.66
C PHE A 102 -29.14 22.35 -0.61
N ASP A 103 -29.22 21.83 0.63
CA ASP A 103 -29.79 22.57 1.77
C ASP A 103 -28.99 23.84 2.09
N GLU A 104 -29.66 24.83 2.64
CA GLU A 104 -29.06 26.05 3.15
C GLU A 104 -28.44 25.80 4.52
N VAL A 105 -27.16 26.14 4.68
CA VAL A 105 -26.41 26.02 5.93
C VAL A 105 -25.81 27.35 6.35
N ALA A 106 -25.83 27.62 7.65
CA ALA A 106 -25.15 28.78 8.22
C ALA A 106 -23.65 28.79 7.94
N THR A 107 -23.05 29.94 7.61
CA THR A 107 -21.63 30.04 7.39
C THR A 107 -20.88 30.02 8.72
N LYS A 108 -19.66 29.39 8.74
CA LYS A 108 -18.83 29.34 9.95
C LYS A 108 -18.37 30.71 10.45
N LYS A 109 -18.33 31.74 9.57
CA LYS A 109 -17.87 33.09 9.90
C LYS A 109 -19.00 34.00 10.39
N ASP A 110 -20.22 33.75 9.93
CA ASP A 110 -21.40 34.51 10.25
C ASP A 110 -22.62 33.57 10.30
N PRO A 111 -23.07 33.17 11.50
CA PRO A 111 -24.21 32.26 11.67
C PRO A 111 -25.55 32.79 11.14
N GLN A 112 -25.66 34.12 10.93
CA GLN A 112 -26.90 34.73 10.35
C GLN A 112 -26.88 34.66 8.82
N LYS A 113 -25.71 34.41 8.21
CA LYS A 113 -25.60 34.28 6.77
C LYS A 113 -25.70 32.81 6.37
N VAL A 114 -26.81 32.43 5.78
CA VAL A 114 -27.03 31.10 5.20
C VAL A 114 -26.59 31.07 3.73
N MET A 115 -26.09 29.93 3.28
CA MET A 115 -25.77 29.68 1.88
C MET A 115 -25.94 28.21 1.53
N ARG A 116 -26.31 27.91 0.29
CA ARG A 116 -26.35 26.54 -0.24
C ARG A 116 -24.92 26.04 -0.44
N ARG A 117 -24.53 25.09 0.36
CA ARG A 117 -23.20 24.51 0.30
C ARG A 117 -23.25 23.12 -0.34
N ARG A 118 -22.36 22.88 -1.27
CA ARG A 118 -22.16 21.56 -1.89
C ARG A 118 -21.53 20.59 -0.88
N VAL A 119 -22.38 19.95 -0.08
CA VAL A 119 -22.02 18.93 0.92
C VAL A 119 -23.04 17.80 0.88
N LEU A 120 -22.59 16.55 1.00
CA LEU A 120 -23.48 15.37 0.95
C LEU A 120 -24.60 15.44 2.01
N ALA A 121 -24.32 15.91 3.22
CA ALA A 121 -25.31 16.02 4.29
C ALA A 121 -26.54 16.88 3.96
N GLY A 122 -26.49 17.71 2.92
CA GLY A 122 -27.59 18.56 2.47
C GLY A 122 -27.99 18.31 1.02
N ILE A 123 -27.62 17.18 0.43
CA ILE A 123 -27.88 16.87 -0.97
C ILE A 123 -29.33 16.41 -1.20
N HIS A 124 -29.87 16.78 -2.35
CA HIS A 124 -31.09 16.21 -2.94
C HIS A 124 -30.71 15.67 -4.32
N LEU A 125 -30.89 14.37 -4.53
CA LEU A 125 -30.43 13.71 -5.74
C LEU A 125 -31.30 14.09 -6.96
N SER A 126 -30.69 14.12 -8.13
CA SER A 126 -31.38 14.41 -9.40
C SER A 126 -31.91 13.16 -10.12
N GLY A 127 -31.27 12.02 -9.88
CA GLY A 127 -31.42 10.81 -10.70
C GLY A 127 -30.51 10.81 -11.94
N LEU A 128 -29.58 11.77 -12.04
CA LEU A 128 -28.49 11.78 -13.02
C LEU A 128 -27.18 11.38 -12.34
N PHE A 129 -26.25 10.82 -13.10
CA PHE A 129 -24.88 10.61 -12.63
C PHE A 129 -23.88 11.01 -13.71
N MET A 130 -22.70 11.41 -13.28
CA MET A 130 -21.60 11.78 -14.14
C MET A 130 -20.56 10.67 -14.17
N PHE A 131 -20.23 10.20 -15.35
CA PHE A 131 -19.16 9.26 -15.61
C PHE A 131 -17.94 9.99 -16.18
N ASP A 132 -16.75 9.77 -15.65
CA ASP A 132 -15.50 10.41 -16.07
C ASP A 132 -14.50 9.35 -16.50
N ALA A 133 -14.13 9.35 -17.79
CA ALA A 133 -13.07 8.53 -18.34
C ALA A 133 -11.86 9.42 -18.65
N ASP A 134 -10.86 9.37 -17.79
CA ASP A 134 -9.62 10.13 -17.95
C ASP A 134 -8.58 9.35 -18.78
N HIS A 135 -7.69 10.09 -19.42
CA HIS A 135 -6.56 9.55 -20.20
C HIS A 135 -6.95 8.64 -21.38
N VAL A 136 -8.03 8.97 -22.06
CA VAL A 136 -8.46 8.28 -23.26
C VAL A 136 -7.88 8.96 -24.52
N ASP A 137 -7.37 8.17 -25.46
CA ASP A 137 -6.71 8.70 -26.66
C ASP A 137 -7.70 9.39 -27.61
N ASN A 138 -8.91 8.86 -27.72
CA ASN A 138 -9.97 9.45 -28.55
C ASN A 138 -11.32 9.49 -27.79
N PRO A 139 -11.56 10.55 -26.99
CA PRO A 139 -12.80 10.68 -26.23
C PRO A 139 -14.08 10.61 -27.08
N ARG A 140 -14.01 11.06 -28.34
CA ARG A 140 -15.17 11.06 -29.24
C ARG A 140 -15.55 9.66 -29.70
N GLU A 141 -14.59 8.79 -29.96
CA GLU A 141 -14.87 7.40 -30.32
C GLU A 141 -15.62 6.65 -29.22
N ILE A 142 -15.25 6.89 -27.96
CA ILE A 142 -15.93 6.28 -26.81
C ILE A 142 -17.36 6.83 -26.72
N TYR A 143 -17.56 8.12 -26.95
CA TYR A 143 -18.91 8.68 -27.01
C TYR A 143 -19.75 8.05 -28.14
N GLU A 144 -19.18 7.83 -29.32
CA GLU A 144 -19.92 7.21 -30.45
C GLU A 144 -20.39 5.78 -30.11
N GLN A 145 -19.69 5.04 -29.22
CA GLN A 145 -20.16 3.73 -28.76
C GLN A 145 -21.47 3.84 -27.96
N THR A 146 -21.70 4.95 -27.27
CA THR A 146 -22.96 5.17 -26.52
C THR A 146 -24.18 5.39 -27.42
N ARG A 147 -23.95 5.58 -28.72
CA ARG A 147 -25.00 5.76 -29.72
C ARG A 147 -25.40 4.46 -30.44
N ALA A 148 -24.75 3.36 -30.12
CA ALA A 148 -25.08 2.06 -30.67
C ALA A 148 -26.49 1.64 -30.24
N GLU A 149 -27.22 1.00 -31.15
CA GLU A 149 -28.54 0.46 -30.85
C GLU A 149 -28.44 -0.58 -29.72
N GLY A 150 -29.29 -0.42 -28.70
CA GLY A 150 -29.24 -1.28 -27.49
C GLY A 150 -28.26 -0.83 -26.40
N PHE A 151 -27.61 0.35 -26.53
CA PHE A 151 -26.81 0.86 -25.44
C PHE A 151 -27.68 1.10 -24.19
N PRO A 152 -27.30 0.55 -23.01
CA PRO A 152 -28.25 0.44 -21.88
C PRO A 152 -28.55 1.76 -21.18
N TRP A 153 -27.70 2.80 -21.27
CA TRP A 153 -27.89 4.08 -20.58
C TRP A 153 -28.31 5.19 -21.54
N GLU A 154 -29.27 5.98 -21.10
CA GLU A 154 -29.65 7.21 -21.79
C GLU A 154 -28.65 8.32 -21.41
N VAL A 155 -27.87 8.75 -22.40
CA VAL A 155 -26.93 9.85 -22.27
C VAL A 155 -27.65 11.17 -22.43
N VAL A 156 -27.53 12.05 -21.44
CA VAL A 156 -28.15 13.39 -21.41
C VAL A 156 -27.17 14.48 -21.81
N PHE A 157 -25.89 14.33 -21.41
CA PHE A 157 -24.86 15.28 -21.76
C PHE A 157 -23.53 14.54 -21.95
N ALA A 158 -22.80 14.87 -23.02
CA ALA A 158 -21.50 14.30 -23.31
C ALA A 158 -20.53 15.39 -23.77
N HIS A 159 -19.34 15.45 -23.15
CA HIS A 159 -18.33 16.45 -23.48
C HIS A 159 -16.90 16.01 -23.16
N GLY A 160 -15.94 16.61 -23.86
CA GLY A 160 -14.51 16.47 -23.53
C GLY A 160 -14.13 17.18 -22.24
N THR A 161 -13.11 16.66 -21.53
CA THR A 161 -12.59 17.32 -20.31
C THR A 161 -11.77 18.57 -20.66
N SER A 162 -11.55 19.46 -19.68
CA SER A 162 -10.75 20.68 -19.87
C SER A 162 -9.31 20.40 -20.34
N SER A 163 -8.76 19.21 -20.06
CA SER A 163 -7.44 18.78 -20.54
C SER A 163 -7.44 18.34 -22.01
N GLY A 164 -8.60 18.05 -22.59
CA GLY A 164 -8.76 17.48 -23.93
C GLY A 164 -8.43 15.99 -24.05
N ARG A 165 -8.12 15.31 -22.91
CA ARG A 165 -7.72 13.89 -22.85
C ARG A 165 -8.65 13.05 -21.99
N GLY A 166 -9.92 13.38 -21.95
CA GLY A 166 -10.92 12.63 -21.18
C GLY A 166 -12.31 12.92 -21.71
N LEU A 167 -13.22 12.00 -21.43
CA LEU A 167 -14.64 12.05 -21.76
C LEU A 167 -15.45 12.13 -20.48
N ARG A 168 -16.48 13.00 -20.46
CA ARG A 168 -17.53 13.02 -19.46
C ARG A 168 -18.87 12.70 -20.08
N LEU A 169 -19.54 11.74 -19.47
CA LEU A 169 -20.91 11.39 -19.83
C LEU A 169 -21.80 11.70 -18.61
N VAL A 170 -22.94 12.29 -18.84
CA VAL A 170 -24.01 12.44 -17.87
C VAL A 170 -25.16 11.57 -18.36
N CYS A 171 -25.53 10.59 -17.53
CA CYS A 171 -26.55 9.62 -17.88
C CYS A 171 -27.64 9.60 -16.82
N LYS A 172 -28.85 9.16 -17.21
CA LYS A 172 -29.91 8.79 -16.28
C LYS A 172 -29.47 7.54 -15.50
N VAL A 173 -29.73 7.50 -14.20
CA VAL A 173 -29.49 6.30 -13.40
C VAL A 173 -30.44 5.19 -13.83
N ARG A 174 -29.95 3.96 -13.76
CA ARG A 174 -30.77 2.75 -13.92
C ARG A 174 -30.99 2.17 -12.51
N LYS A 175 -32.21 2.30 -11.98
CA LYS A 175 -32.58 1.89 -10.62
C LYS A 175 -32.39 0.38 -10.41
N GLU A 176 -32.64 -0.41 -11.43
CA GLU A 176 -32.44 -1.86 -11.44
C GLU A 176 -30.96 -2.25 -11.33
N VAL A 177 -30.05 -1.36 -11.67
CA VAL A 177 -28.60 -1.53 -11.47
C VAL A 177 -28.19 -1.24 -10.04
N GLY A 178 -28.79 -0.23 -9.39
CA GLY A 178 -28.50 0.17 -8.03
C GLY A 178 -28.22 1.68 -7.89
N ASN A 179 -27.32 2.05 -6.96
CA ASN A 179 -26.96 3.45 -6.73
C ASN A 179 -26.01 4.00 -7.82
N ILE A 180 -25.48 5.24 -7.64
CA ILE A 180 -24.58 5.88 -8.60
C ILE A 180 -23.30 5.03 -8.78
N ALA A 181 -22.75 4.46 -7.71
CA ALA A 181 -21.53 3.64 -7.81
C ALA A 181 -21.78 2.36 -8.63
N ASP A 182 -22.90 1.69 -8.44
CA ASP A 182 -23.27 0.52 -9.22
C ASP A 182 -23.41 0.88 -10.71
N ASN A 183 -24.08 1.99 -11.02
CA ASN A 183 -24.23 2.50 -12.40
C ASN A 183 -22.89 2.87 -13.02
N GLN A 184 -21.95 3.45 -12.26
CA GLN A 184 -20.58 3.77 -12.73
C GLN A 184 -19.83 2.50 -13.14
N ILE A 185 -19.89 1.45 -12.32
CA ILE A 185 -19.17 0.20 -12.56
C ILE A 185 -19.70 -0.50 -13.81
N GLU A 186 -21.02 -0.62 -13.92
CA GLU A 186 -21.64 -1.28 -15.07
C GLU A 186 -21.45 -0.49 -16.38
N LEU A 187 -21.49 0.85 -16.31
CA LEU A 187 -21.23 1.69 -17.47
C LEU A 187 -19.76 1.58 -17.93
N ALA A 188 -18.82 1.53 -16.97
CA ALA A 188 -17.41 1.32 -17.27
C ALA A 188 -17.17 -0.01 -17.99
N ARG A 189 -17.84 -1.08 -17.56
CA ARG A 189 -17.81 -2.40 -18.22
C ARG A 189 -18.38 -2.34 -19.62
N ALA A 190 -19.54 -1.69 -19.80
CA ALA A 190 -20.19 -1.58 -21.09
C ALA A 190 -19.36 -0.82 -22.13
N LEU A 191 -18.57 0.16 -21.69
CA LEU A 191 -17.70 0.97 -22.55
C LEU A 191 -16.28 0.40 -22.68
N GLY A 192 -15.91 -0.62 -21.89
CA GLY A 192 -14.55 -1.16 -21.87
C GLY A 192 -13.49 -0.14 -21.41
N VAL A 193 -13.87 0.86 -20.59
CA VAL A 193 -12.99 1.92 -20.12
C VAL A 193 -12.95 1.97 -18.61
N LYS A 194 -11.86 2.54 -18.08
CA LYS A 194 -11.71 2.76 -16.63
C LYS A 194 -12.44 4.03 -16.22
N ALA A 195 -13.33 3.92 -15.22
CA ALA A 195 -13.98 5.07 -14.61
C ALA A 195 -13.14 5.71 -13.50
N ASP A 196 -13.31 7.01 -13.27
CA ASP A 196 -12.77 7.68 -12.09
C ASP A 196 -13.61 7.30 -10.85
N ALA A 197 -13.01 6.52 -9.93
CA ALA A 197 -13.66 6.09 -8.69
C ALA A 197 -14.16 7.26 -7.81
N SER A 198 -13.68 8.48 -8.01
CA SER A 198 -14.16 9.66 -7.28
C SER A 198 -15.53 10.16 -7.75
N CYS A 199 -16.04 9.69 -8.88
CA CYS A 199 -17.34 10.08 -9.44
C CYS A 199 -18.53 9.37 -8.78
N ILE A 200 -18.34 8.43 -7.87
CA ILE A 200 -19.38 7.82 -7.04
C ILE A 200 -20.04 8.81 -6.06
N ASP A 201 -19.36 9.92 -5.76
CA ASP A 201 -19.89 11.01 -4.94
C ASP A 201 -20.87 11.84 -5.76
N ALA A 202 -22.18 11.81 -5.39
CA ALA A 202 -23.23 12.56 -6.07
C ALA A 202 -23.01 14.09 -6.06
N SER A 203 -22.21 14.63 -5.13
CA SER A 203 -21.80 16.03 -5.09
C SER A 203 -20.58 16.35 -5.95
N ARG A 204 -20.06 15.39 -6.72
CA ARG A 204 -18.89 15.58 -7.58
C ARG A 204 -19.11 16.65 -8.63
N ILE A 205 -18.12 17.53 -8.80
CA ILE A 205 -18.17 18.58 -9.83
C ILE A 205 -17.64 18.08 -11.18
N SER A 206 -18.25 18.58 -12.25
CA SER A 206 -17.67 18.66 -13.58
C SER A 206 -17.22 20.09 -13.83
N TYR A 207 -15.96 20.32 -14.15
CA TYR A 207 -15.58 21.62 -14.71
C TYR A 207 -16.27 21.83 -16.05
N ALA A 208 -16.86 22.99 -16.22
CA ALA A 208 -17.61 23.32 -17.41
C ALA A 208 -16.73 23.19 -18.67
N PRO A 209 -17.23 22.56 -19.75
CA PRO A 209 -16.57 22.57 -21.06
C PRO A 209 -16.79 23.90 -21.79
N MET A 210 -16.01 24.15 -22.84
CA MET A 210 -16.40 25.15 -23.85
C MET A 210 -17.38 24.50 -24.87
N ARG A 211 -18.17 25.31 -25.56
CA ARG A 211 -19.21 24.83 -26.49
C ARG A 211 -18.68 23.84 -27.55
N SER A 212 -17.48 24.09 -28.06
CA SER A 212 -16.87 23.22 -29.08
C SER A 212 -16.44 21.83 -28.55
N ASP A 213 -16.37 21.64 -27.24
CA ASP A 213 -16.05 20.35 -26.60
C ASP A 213 -17.32 19.54 -26.29
N VAL A 214 -18.49 20.08 -26.55
CA VAL A 214 -19.76 19.39 -26.33
C VAL A 214 -20.03 18.45 -27.52
N TYR A 215 -20.14 17.16 -27.25
CA TYR A 215 -20.47 16.14 -28.25
C TYR A 215 -21.98 15.94 -28.38
N PHE A 216 -22.69 16.03 -27.27
CA PHE A 216 -24.13 15.89 -27.18
C PHE A 216 -24.69 16.65 -25.98
N LEU A 217 -25.89 17.20 -26.14
CA LEU A 217 -26.63 17.85 -25.05
C LEU A 217 -28.12 17.73 -25.33
N ASP A 218 -28.81 16.96 -24.50
CA ASP A 218 -30.27 17.01 -24.37
C ASP A 218 -30.64 18.02 -23.27
N GLU A 219 -30.84 19.27 -23.71
CA GLU A 219 -31.04 20.40 -22.81
C GLU A 219 -32.34 20.29 -22.02
N GLU A 220 -33.43 19.76 -22.61
CA GLU A 220 -34.72 19.58 -21.94
C GLU A 220 -34.60 18.54 -20.84
N THR A 221 -34.08 17.35 -21.14
CA THR A 221 -33.87 16.32 -20.13
C THR A 221 -32.90 16.81 -19.03
N LEU A 222 -31.80 17.47 -19.37
CA LEU A 222 -30.84 17.95 -18.37
C LEU A 222 -31.45 18.92 -17.36
N LEU A 223 -32.38 19.80 -17.81
CA LEU A 223 -33.03 20.81 -16.99
C LEU A 223 -34.22 20.28 -16.18
N ASP A 224 -35.03 19.39 -16.77
CA ASP A 224 -36.35 19.02 -16.22
C ASP A 224 -36.37 17.62 -15.61
N TYR A 225 -35.40 16.76 -15.93
CA TYR A 225 -35.36 15.39 -15.41
C TYR A 225 -35.10 15.34 -13.91
N TYR A 226 -35.99 14.63 -13.20
CA TYR A 226 -35.85 14.29 -11.78
C TYR A 226 -36.42 12.90 -11.53
N ASP A 227 -35.62 12.02 -10.96
CA ASP A 227 -36.08 10.69 -10.53
C ASP A 227 -36.40 10.71 -9.05
N LYS A 228 -37.68 10.90 -8.75
CA LYS A 228 -38.21 10.99 -7.37
C LYS A 228 -37.99 9.67 -6.61
N GLU A 229 -38.20 8.53 -7.25
CA GLU A 229 -38.03 7.23 -6.60
C GLU A 229 -36.54 6.95 -6.26
N PHE A 230 -35.65 7.33 -7.13
CA PHE A 230 -34.22 7.23 -6.87
C PHE A 230 -33.79 8.13 -5.70
N ASP A 231 -34.27 9.37 -5.65
CA ASP A 231 -34.00 10.30 -4.55
C ASP A 231 -34.54 9.74 -3.24
N GLU A 232 -35.79 9.29 -3.19
CA GLU A 232 -36.42 8.70 -1.99
C GLU A 232 -35.70 7.45 -1.51
N GLN A 233 -35.17 6.63 -2.42
CA GLN A 233 -34.48 5.38 -2.09
C GLN A 233 -33.05 5.60 -1.59
N PHE A 234 -32.29 6.51 -2.18
CA PHE A 234 -30.84 6.60 -1.94
C PHE A 234 -30.40 7.90 -1.26
N CYS A 235 -31.23 8.98 -1.22
CA CYS A 235 -30.80 10.28 -0.72
C CYS A 235 -30.29 10.23 0.72
N GLN A 236 -30.97 9.50 1.61
CA GLN A 236 -30.54 9.40 3.01
C GLN A 236 -29.20 8.69 3.14
N ALA A 237 -28.94 7.62 2.40
CA ALA A 237 -27.65 6.95 2.40
C ALA A 237 -26.51 7.88 1.96
N TYR A 238 -26.74 8.69 0.90
CA TYR A 238 -25.76 9.69 0.48
C TYR A 238 -25.55 10.80 1.51
N ARG A 239 -26.61 11.27 2.18
CA ARG A 239 -26.52 12.25 3.28
C ARG A 239 -25.70 11.74 4.45
N ASP A 240 -25.79 10.45 4.74
CA ASP A 240 -25.03 9.76 5.79
C ASP A 240 -23.59 9.39 5.36
N GLY A 241 -23.22 9.69 4.11
CA GLY A 241 -21.89 9.45 3.56
C GLY A 241 -21.67 8.05 3.00
N HIS A 242 -22.72 7.26 2.81
CA HIS A 242 -22.68 5.92 2.20
C HIS A 242 -22.78 6.02 0.68
N THR A 243 -21.65 6.09 0.02
CA THR A 243 -21.55 6.22 -1.44
C THR A 243 -21.07 4.95 -2.14
N GLU A 244 -20.88 3.85 -1.39
CA GLU A 244 -20.36 2.59 -1.90
C GLU A 244 -21.42 1.80 -2.69
N PRO A 245 -21.00 0.87 -3.57
CA PRO A 245 -21.93 0.03 -4.32
C PRO A 245 -22.89 -0.73 -3.41
N THR A 246 -24.15 -0.83 -3.80
CA THR A 246 -25.20 -1.49 -2.98
C THR A 246 -25.35 -2.98 -3.27
N ARG A 247 -24.81 -3.50 -4.39
CA ARG A 247 -24.88 -4.91 -4.74
C ARG A 247 -23.78 -5.72 -4.07
N ALA A 248 -24.18 -6.81 -3.40
CA ALA A 248 -23.23 -7.78 -2.80
C ALA A 248 -22.37 -8.42 -3.90
N GLY A 249 -21.04 -8.23 -3.82
CA GLY A 249 -20.07 -8.74 -4.79
C GLY A 249 -19.46 -7.69 -5.73
N THR A 250 -19.96 -6.45 -5.73
CA THR A 250 -19.39 -5.36 -6.50
C THR A 250 -18.50 -4.51 -5.58
N THR A 251 -17.20 -4.59 -5.71
CA THR A 251 -16.28 -3.77 -4.91
C THR A 251 -15.76 -2.59 -5.73
N THR A 252 -15.54 -1.46 -5.07
CA THR A 252 -14.88 -0.27 -5.66
C THR A 252 -13.51 -0.57 -6.27
N GLY A 253 -12.91 -1.72 -5.98
CA GLY A 253 -11.68 -2.22 -6.61
C GLY A 253 -11.84 -2.58 -8.10
N GLU A 254 -13.04 -2.94 -8.55
CA GLU A 254 -13.32 -3.24 -9.96
C GLU A 254 -13.26 -2.01 -10.88
N LEU A 255 -13.40 -0.80 -10.34
CA LEU A 255 -13.21 0.46 -11.06
C LEU A 255 -11.75 0.69 -11.49
N LEU A 256 -10.80 -0.07 -10.95
CA LEU A 256 -9.36 0.20 -11.07
C LEU A 256 -8.62 -0.69 -12.08
N THR A 257 -9.23 -1.73 -12.65
CA THR A 257 -8.52 -2.65 -13.53
C THR A 257 -9.32 -3.04 -14.76
N THR A 258 -9.05 -2.42 -15.88
CA THR A 258 -9.15 -3.10 -17.18
C THR A 258 -8.26 -2.36 -18.19
N THR A 259 -7.17 -2.99 -18.57
CA THR A 259 -6.31 -2.58 -19.68
C THR A 259 -6.83 -3.24 -20.95
N MET A 260 -6.90 -2.47 -22.02
CA MET A 260 -7.41 -2.87 -23.34
C MET A 260 -6.80 -4.15 -23.88
N THR A 261 -7.63 -5.00 -24.51
CA THR A 261 -7.28 -5.62 -25.78
C THR A 261 -8.53 -5.93 -26.62
N THR A 262 -8.59 -5.23 -27.74
CA THR A 262 -9.13 -5.57 -29.09
C THR A 262 -10.30 -6.53 -29.28
N LYS A 263 -11.31 -5.95 -29.96
CA LYS A 263 -12.18 -6.54 -31.02
C LYS A 263 -12.71 -7.94 -30.80
N THR A 264 -13.99 -8.07 -30.53
CA THR A 264 -14.75 -9.17 -31.12
C THR A 264 -16.14 -8.74 -31.55
N THR A 265 -16.44 -9.06 -32.77
CA THR A 265 -17.69 -8.95 -33.52
C THR A 265 -18.85 -9.63 -32.82
N PHE A 266 -19.97 -8.95 -32.75
CA PHE A 266 -21.28 -9.48 -32.38
C PHE A 266 -21.76 -10.56 -33.34
N ASN A 267 -22.21 -11.68 -32.80
CA ASN A 267 -23.17 -12.57 -33.49
C ASN A 267 -24.39 -12.78 -32.60
N VAL A 268 -25.52 -12.55 -33.22
CA VAL A 268 -26.88 -12.61 -32.70
C VAL A 268 -27.35 -14.05 -32.49
N ALA A 269 -28.19 -14.20 -31.48
CA ALA A 269 -28.91 -15.40 -31.03
C ALA A 269 -29.80 -16.07 -32.13
N PRO A 270 -30.43 -17.17 -31.87
CA PRO A 270 -31.82 -17.06 -31.43
C PRO A 270 -32.31 -18.02 -30.31
N GLU A 271 -33.49 -17.61 -29.83
CA GLU A 271 -34.36 -18.18 -28.82
C GLU A 271 -34.90 -19.58 -29.14
N GLU A 272 -35.29 -20.22 -28.10
CA GLU A 272 -36.54 -21.02 -27.79
C GLU A 272 -36.19 -22.16 -26.87
N GLY A 273 -36.89 -22.54 -25.84
CA GLY A 273 -38.22 -22.38 -25.42
C GLY A 273 -38.47 -23.30 -24.19
N GLU A 274 -39.40 -22.91 -23.43
CA GLU A 274 -40.04 -23.49 -22.24
C GLU A 274 -40.05 -25.01 -22.01
N LYS A 275 -39.93 -25.48 -20.73
CA LYS A 275 -41.13 -25.91 -19.92
C LYS A 275 -40.76 -26.50 -18.55
N GLU A 276 -41.61 -26.14 -17.63
CA GLU A 276 -41.87 -26.60 -16.27
C GLU A 276 -41.98 -28.12 -16.09
N GLN A 277 -41.65 -28.66 -14.91
CA GLN A 277 -42.62 -29.09 -13.89
C GLN A 277 -41.96 -29.89 -12.74
N ASP A 278 -42.35 -29.51 -11.58
CA ASP A 278 -42.64 -30.12 -10.28
C ASP A 278 -42.40 -31.60 -10.02
N GLY A 279 -42.01 -31.87 -8.75
CA GLY A 279 -42.35 -33.12 -8.07
C GLY A 279 -41.56 -33.47 -6.83
N GLU A 280 -42.14 -33.28 -5.68
CA GLU A 280 -41.75 -33.74 -4.36
C GLU A 280 -41.65 -35.27 -4.24
N GLU A 281 -40.83 -35.78 -3.34
CA GLU A 281 -41.16 -36.55 -2.09
C GLU A 281 -40.13 -37.65 -1.71
N ARG A 282 -39.63 -37.52 -0.54
CA ARG A 282 -39.39 -38.39 0.64
C ARG A 282 -39.06 -39.91 0.52
N CYS A 283 -38.14 -40.22 1.43
CA CYS A 283 -38.04 -41.40 2.34
C CYS A 283 -37.24 -42.64 1.96
N CYS A 284 -36.24 -42.88 2.81
CA CYS A 284 -35.54 -44.15 3.12
C CYS A 284 -36.52 -45.26 3.57
N PRO A 285 -36.12 -46.58 3.79
CA PRO A 285 -34.79 -47.16 4.00
C PRO A 285 -34.55 -48.57 3.45
N SER A 286 -33.34 -49.11 3.70
CA SER A 286 -32.92 -50.51 3.83
C SER A 286 -32.00 -51.08 2.77
N CYS A 287 -30.78 -51.38 3.24
CA CYS A 287 -29.78 -52.28 2.65
C CYS A 287 -30.26 -53.74 2.54
N PRO A 288 -29.59 -54.68 1.86
CA PRO A 288 -28.13 -54.92 1.77
C PRO A 288 -27.56 -55.53 0.49
N SER A 289 -26.17 -55.46 0.42
CA SER A 289 -25.25 -56.41 -0.25
C SER A 289 -25.21 -56.55 -1.77
N SER A 290 -24.17 -55.92 -2.35
CA SER A 290 -23.22 -56.59 -3.26
C SER A 290 -22.03 -55.67 -3.55
N LEU A 291 -21.00 -55.78 -2.74
CA LEU A 291 -19.67 -55.22 -2.97
C LEU A 291 -18.94 -56.13 -3.95
N SER A 292 -18.52 -55.67 -5.16
CA SER A 292 -17.29 -56.09 -5.82
C SER A 292 -16.92 -55.41 -7.15
N GLU A 293 -17.81 -54.66 -7.79
CA GLU A 293 -17.40 -54.06 -9.09
C GLU A 293 -17.41 -52.52 -9.12
N SER A 294 -18.18 -51.86 -8.22
CA SER A 294 -18.23 -50.38 -8.20
C SER A 294 -17.05 -49.73 -7.49
N VAL A 295 -16.38 -50.43 -6.59
CA VAL A 295 -15.19 -49.89 -5.86
C VAL A 295 -13.96 -49.83 -6.79
N ALA A 296 -13.81 -50.81 -7.69
CA ALA A 296 -12.72 -50.81 -8.65
C ALA A 296 -12.88 -49.73 -9.74
N LEU A 297 -14.13 -49.38 -10.13
CA LEU A 297 -14.39 -48.25 -11.03
C LEU A 297 -14.23 -46.91 -10.35
N GLN A 298 -14.65 -46.80 -9.07
CA GLN A 298 -14.44 -45.57 -8.30
C GLN A 298 -12.97 -45.32 -7.93
N CYS A 299 -12.18 -46.37 -7.69
CA CYS A 299 -10.74 -46.24 -7.51
C CYS A 299 -10.05 -45.84 -8.82
N ARG A 300 -10.43 -46.45 -9.97
CA ARG A 300 -9.91 -46.01 -11.29
C ARG A 300 -10.37 -44.63 -11.72
N GLN A 301 -11.58 -44.18 -11.36
CA GLN A 301 -12.01 -42.79 -11.59
C GLN A 301 -11.34 -41.81 -10.63
N LYS A 302 -11.05 -42.18 -9.39
CA LYS A 302 -10.23 -41.35 -8.47
C LYS A 302 -8.77 -41.29 -8.90
N GLU A 303 -8.19 -42.35 -9.42
CA GLU A 303 -6.83 -42.34 -9.95
C GLU A 303 -6.73 -41.54 -11.27
N ASN A 304 -7.73 -41.62 -12.15
CA ASN A 304 -7.77 -40.81 -13.37
C ASN A 304 -8.03 -39.30 -13.05
N ASN A 305 -8.94 -38.97 -12.16
CA ASN A 305 -9.16 -37.61 -11.71
C ASN A 305 -7.96 -37.03 -10.94
N ASN A 306 -7.27 -37.84 -10.14
CA ASN A 306 -6.02 -37.39 -9.52
C ASN A 306 -4.90 -37.20 -10.56
N ASN A 307 -4.80 -38.02 -11.59
CA ASN A 307 -3.79 -37.83 -12.64
C ASN A 307 -4.07 -36.61 -13.51
N GLU A 308 -5.31 -36.21 -13.75
CA GLU A 308 -5.63 -34.95 -14.43
C GLU A 308 -5.37 -33.70 -13.55
N LEU A 309 -5.66 -33.75 -12.24
CA LEU A 309 -5.36 -32.66 -11.29
C LEU A 309 -3.85 -32.39 -11.15
N TYR A 310 -2.99 -33.37 -11.35
CA TYR A 310 -1.53 -33.24 -11.19
C TYR A 310 -0.78 -33.11 -12.51
N SER A 311 -1.45 -32.88 -13.64
CA SER A 311 -0.81 -32.78 -14.95
C SER A 311 -0.69 -31.37 -15.49
N ASN A 312 -1.39 -30.40 -14.90
CA ASN A 312 -1.39 -29.01 -15.38
C ASN A 312 -1.57 -28.00 -14.24
N TYR A 313 -1.18 -26.76 -14.53
CA TYR A 313 -1.40 -25.60 -13.69
C TYR A 313 -2.24 -24.58 -14.48
N HIS A 314 -3.44 -24.27 -14.01
CA HIS A 314 -4.41 -23.39 -14.69
C HIS A 314 -4.65 -23.75 -16.17
N GLY A 315 -4.77 -25.05 -16.45
CA GLY A 315 -5.02 -25.54 -17.82
C GLY A 315 -3.79 -25.63 -18.71
N ILE A 316 -2.62 -25.19 -18.25
CA ILE A 316 -1.34 -25.31 -18.96
C ILE A 316 -0.56 -26.49 -18.37
N SER A 317 -0.10 -27.40 -19.26
CA SER A 317 0.69 -28.55 -18.80
C SER A 317 1.99 -28.11 -18.12
N TYR A 318 2.38 -28.81 -17.06
CA TYR A 318 3.67 -28.55 -16.38
C TYR A 318 4.86 -28.70 -17.32
N GLU A 319 4.79 -29.64 -18.28
CA GLU A 319 5.83 -29.80 -19.29
C GLU A 319 6.08 -28.50 -20.09
N ARG A 320 5.00 -27.85 -20.55
CA ARG A 320 5.09 -26.57 -21.28
C ARG A 320 5.63 -25.43 -20.39
N ILE A 321 5.28 -25.43 -19.11
CA ILE A 321 5.84 -24.46 -18.14
C ILE A 321 7.35 -24.69 -17.97
N CYS A 322 7.76 -25.95 -17.85
CA CYS A 322 9.16 -26.35 -17.75
C CYS A 322 9.99 -25.96 -18.98
N GLU A 323 9.45 -26.22 -20.18
CA GLU A 323 10.08 -25.80 -21.44
C GLU A 323 10.25 -24.29 -21.54
N ALA A 324 9.21 -23.53 -21.20
CA ALA A 324 9.25 -22.08 -21.20
C ALA A 324 10.22 -21.52 -20.15
N TRP A 325 10.27 -22.13 -18.96
CA TRP A 325 11.24 -21.79 -17.93
C TRP A 325 12.66 -22.02 -18.41
N GLN A 326 12.93 -23.18 -19.02
CA GLN A 326 14.23 -23.54 -19.55
C GLN A 326 14.65 -22.59 -20.70
N ALA A 327 13.74 -22.29 -21.62
CA ALA A 327 13.99 -21.32 -22.70
C ALA A 327 14.34 -19.93 -22.15
N ALA A 328 13.63 -19.47 -21.10
CA ALA A 328 13.91 -18.20 -20.44
C ALA A 328 15.28 -18.12 -19.76
N GLN A 329 15.89 -19.29 -19.44
CA GLN A 329 17.23 -19.38 -18.86
C GLN A 329 18.35 -19.58 -19.91
N GLY A 330 18.03 -19.51 -21.20
CA GLY A 330 19.00 -19.65 -22.29
C GLY A 330 19.15 -21.07 -22.81
N GLY A 331 18.23 -21.95 -22.51
CA GLY A 331 18.20 -23.33 -22.99
C GLY A 331 18.81 -24.36 -22.04
N ASN A 332 19.34 -25.45 -22.57
CA ASN A 332 19.92 -26.53 -21.77
C ASN A 332 21.17 -26.07 -21.01
N PRO A 333 21.26 -26.35 -19.68
CA PRO A 333 22.45 -26.01 -18.89
C PRO A 333 23.66 -26.84 -19.30
N ALA A 334 24.87 -26.29 -19.14
CA ALA A 334 26.09 -27.04 -19.25
C ALA A 334 26.17 -28.19 -18.20
N VAL A 335 26.91 -29.24 -18.48
CA VAL A 335 26.99 -30.43 -17.61
C VAL A 335 27.36 -30.07 -16.16
N GLY A 336 28.24 -29.10 -15.95
CA GLY A 336 28.62 -28.63 -14.60
C GLY A 336 27.56 -27.79 -13.87
N ASP A 337 26.59 -27.20 -14.59
CA ASP A 337 25.58 -26.28 -14.04
C ASP A 337 24.20 -26.95 -13.82
N ARG A 338 24.05 -28.24 -14.21
CA ARG A 338 22.74 -28.95 -14.17
C ARG A 338 22.14 -29.00 -12.79
N HIS A 339 22.93 -29.32 -11.76
CA HIS A 339 22.41 -29.40 -10.36
C HIS A 339 21.90 -28.04 -9.87
N GLN A 340 22.68 -26.98 -10.11
CA GLN A 340 22.29 -25.62 -9.70
C GLN A 340 21.08 -25.10 -10.49
N THR A 341 20.96 -25.45 -11.76
CA THR A 341 19.79 -25.07 -12.59
C THR A 341 18.55 -25.83 -12.13
N MET A 342 18.66 -27.14 -11.80
CA MET A 342 17.59 -27.95 -11.26
C MET A 342 17.09 -27.41 -9.91
N LEU A 343 18.01 -26.99 -9.01
CA LEU A 343 17.64 -26.38 -7.74
C LEU A 343 16.90 -25.04 -7.95
N ARG A 344 17.34 -24.19 -8.86
CA ARG A 344 16.66 -22.93 -9.21
C ARG A 344 15.25 -23.19 -9.73
N MET A 345 15.11 -24.19 -10.59
CA MET A 345 13.82 -24.58 -11.15
C MET A 345 12.89 -25.13 -10.06
N ALA A 346 13.40 -25.95 -9.15
CA ALA A 346 12.65 -26.48 -8.02
C ALA A 346 12.15 -25.36 -7.09
N LEU A 347 13.01 -24.36 -6.81
CA LEU A 347 12.65 -23.18 -6.02
C LEU A 347 11.52 -22.33 -6.64
N ASP A 348 11.39 -22.33 -7.96
CA ASP A 348 10.28 -21.69 -8.64
C ASP A 348 9.04 -22.60 -8.66
N LEU A 349 9.20 -23.85 -9.10
CA LEU A 349 8.09 -24.79 -9.27
C LEU A 349 7.32 -25.07 -7.98
N ARG A 350 7.97 -25.01 -6.81
CA ARG A 350 7.29 -25.23 -5.52
C ARG A 350 6.12 -24.26 -5.25
N TYR A 351 6.10 -23.08 -5.91
CA TYR A 351 5.01 -22.10 -5.80
C TYR A 351 3.74 -22.51 -6.57
N ILE A 352 3.89 -23.34 -7.58
CA ILE A 352 2.79 -23.83 -8.43
C ILE A 352 2.53 -25.34 -8.25
N CYS A 353 3.30 -25.99 -7.38
CA CYS A 353 3.21 -27.40 -7.02
C CYS A 353 2.83 -27.59 -5.54
N ASP A 354 2.11 -26.64 -4.93
CA ASP A 354 1.63 -26.67 -3.53
C ASP A 354 2.70 -26.95 -2.47
N ASN A 355 3.97 -26.65 -2.81
CA ASN A 355 5.13 -26.97 -1.99
C ASN A 355 5.27 -28.48 -1.66
N ASP A 356 4.67 -29.36 -2.51
CA ASP A 356 4.80 -30.81 -2.36
C ASP A 356 6.08 -31.30 -3.06
N PRO A 357 7.07 -31.82 -2.31
CA PRO A 357 8.32 -32.29 -2.89
C PRO A 357 8.14 -33.43 -3.91
N LYS A 358 7.13 -34.29 -3.75
CA LYS A 358 6.85 -35.35 -4.72
C LYS A 358 6.31 -34.79 -6.03
N LEU A 359 5.45 -33.78 -5.98
CA LEU A 359 4.96 -33.13 -7.19
C LEU A 359 6.06 -32.32 -7.86
N VAL A 360 6.88 -31.58 -7.09
CA VAL A 360 8.04 -30.86 -7.63
C VAL A 360 9.03 -31.80 -8.29
N SER A 361 9.38 -32.94 -7.67
CA SER A 361 10.26 -33.95 -8.26
C SER A 361 9.71 -34.51 -9.56
N ARG A 362 8.40 -34.84 -9.59
CA ARG A 362 7.72 -35.33 -10.80
C ARG A 362 7.78 -34.30 -11.93
N VAL A 363 7.49 -33.03 -11.63
CA VAL A 363 7.48 -31.95 -12.62
C VAL A 363 8.88 -31.65 -13.12
N LEU A 364 9.90 -31.64 -12.25
CA LEU A 364 11.31 -31.57 -12.66
C LEU A 364 11.70 -32.69 -13.61
N GLY A 365 11.24 -33.91 -13.36
CA GLY A 365 11.47 -35.08 -14.21
C GLY A 365 10.90 -34.98 -15.64
N MET A 366 9.99 -33.98 -15.90
CA MET A 366 9.50 -33.70 -17.26
C MET A 366 10.55 -32.96 -18.11
N CYS A 367 11.57 -32.38 -17.52
CA CYS A 367 12.58 -31.60 -18.22
C CYS A 367 13.67 -32.47 -18.85
N GLY A 368 14.01 -32.23 -20.10
CA GLY A 368 14.98 -33.04 -20.83
C GLY A 368 16.35 -33.14 -20.15
N PHE A 369 16.92 -32.04 -19.66
CA PHE A 369 18.22 -32.05 -18.98
C PHE A 369 18.15 -32.76 -17.61
N VAL A 370 16.99 -32.80 -16.94
CA VAL A 370 16.79 -33.53 -15.70
C VAL A 370 16.71 -35.03 -15.99
N GLN A 371 16.10 -35.45 -17.10
CA GLN A 371 16.11 -36.82 -17.56
C GLN A 371 17.55 -37.32 -17.85
N ASP A 372 18.44 -36.46 -18.30
CA ASP A 372 19.86 -36.80 -18.43
C ASP A 372 20.50 -37.01 -17.05
N VAL A 373 20.20 -36.20 -16.05
CA VAL A 373 20.68 -36.38 -14.67
C VAL A 373 20.16 -37.70 -14.08
N ILE A 374 18.85 -37.99 -14.28
CA ILE A 374 18.26 -39.27 -13.83
C ILE A 374 18.96 -40.48 -14.45
N ARG A 375 19.28 -40.43 -15.74
CA ARG A 375 20.04 -41.49 -16.44
C ARG A 375 21.46 -41.65 -15.92
N GLU A 376 22.13 -40.55 -15.56
CA GLU A 376 23.51 -40.54 -15.11
C GLU A 376 23.67 -40.88 -13.62
N ARG A 377 22.69 -40.46 -12.75
CA ARG A 377 22.84 -40.47 -11.29
C ARG A 377 21.67 -41.09 -10.53
N GLY A 378 20.58 -41.42 -11.22
CA GLY A 378 19.33 -41.96 -10.62
C GLY A 378 18.33 -40.88 -10.18
N GLU A 379 17.10 -41.31 -9.86
CA GLU A 379 16.01 -40.43 -9.44
C GLU A 379 16.24 -39.76 -8.08
N GLY A 380 17.05 -40.36 -7.21
CA GLY A 380 17.29 -39.89 -5.85
C GLY A 380 17.86 -38.46 -5.80
N GLU A 381 18.71 -38.06 -6.77
CA GLU A 381 19.23 -36.66 -6.82
C GLU A 381 18.11 -35.64 -7.08
N VAL A 382 17.11 -35.98 -7.88
CA VAL A 382 15.97 -35.09 -8.17
C VAL A 382 15.05 -34.98 -6.96
N ASP A 383 14.81 -36.08 -6.27
CA ASP A 383 14.02 -36.11 -5.03
C ASP A 383 14.69 -35.31 -3.93
N ASP A 384 16.00 -35.42 -3.77
CA ASP A 384 16.79 -34.64 -2.79
C ASP A 384 16.73 -33.15 -3.10
N VAL A 385 16.86 -32.75 -4.37
CA VAL A 385 16.75 -31.36 -4.79
C VAL A 385 15.34 -30.83 -4.58
N ALA A 386 14.30 -31.58 -4.92
CA ALA A 386 12.91 -31.18 -4.69
C ALA A 386 12.63 -31.04 -3.19
N ALA A 387 13.07 -31.99 -2.38
CA ALA A 387 12.93 -31.93 -0.93
C ALA A 387 13.68 -30.72 -0.32
N ALA A 388 14.92 -30.51 -0.74
CA ALA A 388 15.72 -29.36 -0.31
C ALA A 388 15.08 -28.02 -0.69
N ALA A 389 14.50 -27.90 -1.88
CA ALA A 389 13.78 -26.70 -2.32
C ALA A 389 12.52 -26.47 -1.49
N CYS A 390 11.73 -27.50 -1.21
CA CYS A 390 10.49 -27.39 -0.45
C CYS A 390 10.71 -27.16 1.05
N GLN A 391 11.85 -27.55 1.61
CA GLN A 391 12.23 -27.27 2.99
C GLN A 391 12.67 -25.84 3.23
N ARG A 392 13.11 -25.12 2.19
CA ARG A 392 13.52 -23.72 2.29
C ARG A 392 12.30 -22.82 2.48
N GLN A 393 12.51 -21.66 3.12
CA GLN A 393 11.46 -20.67 3.33
C GLN A 393 10.81 -20.27 1.99
N ARG A 394 9.46 -20.30 1.96
CA ARG A 394 8.66 -19.75 0.86
C ARG A 394 8.14 -18.38 1.25
N TYR A 395 8.27 -17.40 0.36
CA TYR A 395 7.83 -16.03 0.58
C TYR A 395 6.41 -15.78 0.05
N GLY A 396 5.87 -14.59 0.34
CA GLY A 396 4.46 -14.26 0.11
C GLY A 396 4.08 -13.98 -1.34
N SER A 397 5.04 -13.91 -2.26
CA SER A 397 4.81 -13.69 -3.70
C SER A 397 5.45 -14.77 -4.56
N ILE A 398 4.90 -14.99 -5.76
CA ILE A 398 5.51 -15.87 -6.77
C ILE A 398 6.74 -15.18 -7.35
N PRO A 399 7.91 -15.86 -7.43
CA PRO A 399 9.12 -15.26 -7.99
C PRO A 399 8.91 -14.70 -9.41
N LYS A 400 9.44 -13.50 -9.67
CA LYS A 400 9.27 -12.81 -10.96
C LYS A 400 9.65 -13.65 -12.18
N ARG A 401 10.70 -14.46 -12.04
CA ARG A 401 11.11 -15.37 -13.10
C ARG A 401 9.99 -16.32 -13.49
N LEU A 402 9.35 -16.93 -12.47
CA LEU A 402 8.23 -17.82 -12.69
C LEU A 402 7.02 -17.07 -13.23
N GLN A 403 6.70 -15.86 -12.74
CA GLN A 403 5.63 -15.03 -13.28
C GLN A 403 5.79 -14.79 -14.78
N LYS A 404 6.98 -14.34 -15.21
CA LYS A 404 7.29 -14.12 -16.64
C LYS A 404 7.15 -15.37 -17.48
N VAL A 405 7.53 -16.53 -16.92
CA VAL A 405 7.36 -17.83 -17.59
C VAL A 405 5.88 -18.15 -17.73
N LEU A 406 5.08 -18.00 -16.66
CA LEU A 406 3.64 -18.23 -16.67
C LEU A 406 2.92 -17.32 -17.67
N GLU A 407 3.25 -16.04 -17.70
CA GLU A 407 2.73 -15.09 -18.70
C GLU A 407 3.08 -15.49 -20.13
N SER A 408 4.29 -15.98 -20.36
CA SER A 408 4.75 -16.40 -21.70
C SER A 408 4.01 -17.63 -22.25
N VAL A 409 3.48 -18.48 -21.36
CA VAL A 409 2.72 -19.67 -21.74
C VAL A 409 1.20 -19.44 -21.72
N GLY A 410 0.74 -18.21 -21.44
CA GLY A 410 -0.66 -17.81 -21.50
C GLY A 410 -1.42 -17.92 -20.19
N VAL A 411 -0.73 -18.11 -19.07
CA VAL A 411 -1.32 -17.96 -17.73
C VAL A 411 -1.25 -16.47 -17.39
N HIS A 412 -2.32 -15.75 -17.70
CA HIS A 412 -2.43 -14.36 -17.28
C HIS A 412 -3.00 -14.28 -15.86
N ALA A 413 -2.60 -13.28 -15.10
CA ALA A 413 -3.04 -13.05 -13.74
C ALA A 413 -4.59 -12.88 -13.58
N GLY A 414 -5.35 -12.91 -14.67
CA GLY A 414 -6.80 -12.80 -14.74
C GLY A 414 -7.59 -14.09 -14.94
N ASP A 415 -6.94 -15.24 -15.20
CA ASP A 415 -7.64 -16.47 -15.61
C ASP A 415 -8.09 -17.40 -14.45
N SER A 416 -7.92 -16.97 -13.20
CA SER A 416 -8.46 -17.71 -12.05
C SER A 416 -9.79 -17.09 -11.61
N PRO A 417 -10.84 -17.91 -11.33
CA PRO A 417 -12.14 -17.42 -10.82
C PRO A 417 -12.05 -16.70 -9.46
N ALA A 418 -10.86 -16.64 -8.85
CA ALA A 418 -10.57 -15.88 -7.64
C ALA A 418 -9.75 -14.58 -7.90
N ALA A 419 -9.45 -14.23 -9.16
CA ALA A 419 -8.53 -13.18 -9.53
C ALA A 419 -9.17 -12.08 -10.38
N ALA A 420 -10.33 -11.60 -10.01
CA ALA A 420 -10.69 -10.23 -10.30
C ALA A 420 -9.95 -9.35 -9.25
N GLY A 421 -8.66 -9.04 -9.52
CA GLY A 421 -7.92 -8.03 -8.79
C GLY A 421 -6.83 -8.45 -7.81
N ALA A 422 -6.34 -9.71 -7.87
CA ALA A 422 -5.09 -10.07 -7.19
C ALA A 422 -4.32 -11.07 -8.05
N VAL A 423 -3.02 -10.87 -8.25
CA VAL A 423 -2.06 -11.98 -8.33
C VAL A 423 -2.56 -13.05 -7.38
N ALA A 424 -2.68 -14.33 -7.81
CA ALA A 424 -3.23 -15.42 -6.97
C ALA A 424 -2.71 -15.21 -5.54
N ALA A 425 -3.58 -14.71 -4.68
CA ALA A 425 -3.15 -14.29 -3.36
C ALA A 425 -2.68 -15.55 -2.67
N VAL A 426 -1.37 -15.67 -2.45
CA VAL A 426 -0.83 -16.75 -1.64
C VAL A 426 -1.61 -16.69 -0.33
N GLU A 427 -2.38 -17.74 -0.06
CA GLU A 427 -3.17 -17.77 1.17
C GLU A 427 -2.21 -17.68 2.36
N VAL A 428 -2.53 -16.78 3.29
CA VAL A 428 -1.69 -16.60 4.46
C VAL A 428 -1.68 -17.88 5.29
N PRO A 429 -0.53 -18.53 5.51
CA PRO A 429 -0.46 -19.82 6.19
C PRO A 429 -0.52 -19.63 7.73
N TYR A 430 -1.62 -19.06 8.22
CA TYR A 430 -1.80 -18.77 9.65
C TYR A 430 -1.62 -19.98 10.54
N ASP A 431 -2.14 -21.14 10.11
CA ASP A 431 -2.07 -22.35 10.92
C ASP A 431 -0.65 -22.91 11.00
N GLU A 432 0.14 -22.82 9.92
CA GLU A 432 1.55 -23.19 9.91
C GLU A 432 2.36 -22.29 10.85
N PHE A 433 2.20 -20.97 10.76
CA PHE A 433 2.88 -20.03 11.64
C PHE A 433 2.49 -20.22 13.10
N ALA A 434 1.21 -20.44 13.37
CA ALA A 434 0.73 -20.73 14.71
C ALA A 434 1.29 -22.08 15.25
N GLN A 435 1.39 -23.10 14.42
CA GLN A 435 1.97 -24.40 14.78
C GLN A 435 3.47 -24.27 15.11
N ARG A 436 4.22 -23.46 14.37
CA ARG A 436 5.63 -23.18 14.65
C ARG A 436 5.81 -22.34 15.92
N LEU A 437 4.89 -21.40 16.19
CA LEU A 437 4.96 -20.51 17.34
C LEU A 437 4.56 -21.22 18.66
N GLU A 438 3.55 -22.09 18.62
CA GLU A 438 2.94 -22.68 19.82
C GLU A 438 3.95 -23.32 20.81
N PRO A 439 4.89 -24.18 20.38
CA PRO A 439 5.87 -24.79 21.29
C PRO A 439 6.90 -23.76 21.83
N LEU A 440 6.98 -22.59 21.23
CA LEU A 440 7.92 -21.54 21.60
C LEU A 440 7.29 -20.46 22.49
N LEU A 441 5.96 -20.50 22.70
CA LEU A 441 5.28 -19.54 23.57
C LEU A 441 5.69 -19.69 25.03
N SER A 442 6.21 -18.62 25.58
CA SER A 442 6.56 -18.49 27.00
C SER A 442 6.34 -17.05 27.45
N ALA A 443 6.49 -16.77 28.76
CA ALA A 443 6.44 -15.40 29.24
C ALA A 443 7.42 -14.49 28.46
N PRO A 444 7.06 -13.25 28.18
CA PRO A 444 5.80 -12.57 28.51
C PRO A 444 4.74 -12.70 27.37
N TYR A 445 5.00 -13.51 26.34
CA TYR A 445 4.17 -13.62 25.15
C TYR A 445 3.00 -14.60 25.32
N ALA A 446 3.15 -15.59 26.18
CA ALA A 446 2.07 -16.53 26.47
C ALA A 446 0.84 -15.81 27.03
N GLU A 447 1.05 -14.83 27.92
CA GLU A 447 0.00 -13.97 28.46
C GLU A 447 -0.63 -13.06 27.38
N ALA A 448 0.21 -12.52 26.49
CA ALA A 448 -0.27 -11.66 25.38
C ALA A 448 -1.15 -12.41 24.37
N CYS A 449 -0.97 -13.72 24.22
CA CYS A 449 -1.76 -14.56 23.32
C CYS A 449 -3.08 -15.04 23.92
N ARG A 450 -3.29 -14.92 25.25
CA ARG A 450 -4.54 -15.33 25.89
C ARG A 450 -5.71 -14.49 25.39
N GLY A 451 -6.78 -15.18 25.03
CA GLY A 451 -7.99 -14.53 24.49
C GLY A 451 -7.88 -14.09 23.02
N VAL A 452 -6.73 -14.27 22.40
CA VAL A 452 -6.51 -14.02 20.98
C VAL A 452 -6.70 -15.33 20.20
N SER A 453 -7.32 -15.27 19.03
CA SER A 453 -7.44 -16.43 18.13
C SER A 453 -6.04 -16.98 17.79
N ARG A 454 -5.91 -18.31 17.73
CA ARG A 454 -4.63 -19.00 17.47
C ARG A 454 -3.95 -18.47 16.19
N ARG A 455 -4.70 -18.23 15.13
CA ARG A 455 -4.21 -17.68 13.87
C ARG A 455 -3.67 -16.23 13.99
N ASN A 456 -4.06 -15.50 15.03
CA ASN A 456 -3.65 -14.12 15.28
C ASN A 456 -2.58 -13.99 16.38
N TRP A 457 -2.08 -15.10 16.96
CA TRP A 457 -1.07 -15.07 18.01
C TRP A 457 0.20 -14.34 17.62
N LEU A 458 0.66 -14.52 16.38
CA LEU A 458 1.86 -13.83 15.90
C LEU A 458 1.69 -12.30 15.93
N GLY A 459 0.51 -11.80 15.56
CA GLY A 459 0.17 -10.39 15.68
C GLY A 459 0.18 -9.89 17.14
N ALA A 460 -0.29 -10.72 18.09
CA ALA A 460 -0.25 -10.40 19.50
C ALA A 460 1.21 -10.36 20.04
N VAL A 461 2.04 -11.31 19.62
CA VAL A 461 3.48 -11.33 19.93
C VAL A 461 4.17 -10.07 19.43
N TRP A 462 3.90 -9.64 18.19
CA TRP A 462 4.53 -8.45 17.63
C TRP A 462 4.06 -7.16 18.29
N ALA A 463 2.75 -7.03 18.57
CA ALA A 463 2.22 -5.87 19.28
C ALA A 463 2.80 -5.77 20.69
N ALA A 464 2.78 -6.87 21.47
CA ALA A 464 3.38 -6.93 22.80
C ALA A 464 4.89 -6.72 22.74
N GLY A 465 5.57 -7.30 21.74
CA GLY A 465 7.01 -7.14 21.53
C GLY A 465 7.41 -5.68 21.34
N ALA A 466 6.64 -4.91 20.56
CA ALA A 466 6.90 -3.48 20.39
C ALA A 466 6.72 -2.69 21.70
N MET A 467 5.73 -3.05 22.50
CA MET A 467 5.50 -2.44 23.81
C MET A 467 6.64 -2.78 24.78
N TYR A 468 7.01 -4.05 24.90
CA TYR A 468 8.12 -4.48 25.77
C TYR A 468 9.47 -3.90 25.32
N CYS A 469 9.76 -3.83 24.02
CA CYS A 469 10.95 -3.16 23.50
C CYS A 469 10.98 -1.67 23.86
N THR A 470 9.81 -1.01 23.89
CA THR A 470 9.71 0.38 24.34
C THR A 470 10.05 0.52 25.83
N LEU A 471 9.61 -0.42 26.64
CA LEU A 471 9.91 -0.43 28.09
C LEU A 471 11.38 -0.79 28.38
N LEU A 472 12.00 -1.63 27.55
CA LEU A 472 13.44 -1.93 27.58
C LEU A 472 14.30 -0.75 27.09
N THR A 473 13.78 0.45 27.20
CA THR A 473 14.41 1.69 26.69
C THR A 473 15.81 1.96 27.23
N ARG A 474 16.16 1.41 28.39
CA ARG A 474 17.49 1.57 29.02
C ARG A 474 18.48 0.50 28.63
N CYS A 475 18.04 -0.51 27.85
CA CYS A 475 18.87 -1.60 27.36
C CYS A 475 19.37 -1.32 25.93
N TRP A 476 20.52 -1.86 25.61
CA TRP A 476 21.13 -1.81 24.30
C TRP A 476 21.94 -3.07 24.03
N TYR A 477 22.27 -3.34 22.76
CA TYR A 477 23.08 -4.50 22.38
C TYR A 477 24.06 -4.12 21.27
N ARG A 478 25.07 -4.95 21.04
CA ARG A 478 25.97 -4.83 19.88
C ARG A 478 25.44 -5.66 18.74
N HIS A 479 25.24 -4.99 17.60
CA HIS A 479 24.84 -5.64 16.35
C HIS A 479 26.08 -6.28 15.67
N TYR A 480 25.91 -7.07 14.64
CA TYR A 480 27.01 -7.77 13.96
C TYR A 480 28.04 -6.83 13.33
N ASP A 481 27.71 -5.58 13.04
CA ASP A 481 28.65 -4.53 12.60
C ASP A 481 29.44 -3.90 13.76
N GLY A 482 29.22 -4.36 14.98
CA GLY A 482 29.80 -3.83 16.22
C GLY A 482 29.13 -2.57 16.74
N GLY A 483 28.18 -2.00 16.02
CA GLY A 483 27.43 -0.80 16.40
C GLY A 483 26.51 -1.05 17.58
N ARG A 484 26.40 -0.05 18.48
CA ARG A 484 25.42 -0.04 19.57
C ARG A 484 24.02 0.20 19.02
N GLN A 485 23.10 -0.71 19.30
CA GLN A 485 21.73 -0.66 18.80
C GLN A 485 20.72 -0.67 19.95
N ARG A 486 19.60 0.02 19.75
CA ARG A 486 18.42 0.01 20.62
C ARG A 486 17.32 -0.80 19.94
N MET A 487 16.20 -1.02 20.62
CA MET A 487 15.07 -1.78 20.08
C MET A 487 13.97 -0.84 19.64
N ASN A 488 13.80 -0.67 18.31
CA ASN A 488 12.98 0.39 17.71
C ASN A 488 11.82 -0.15 16.84
N PRO A 489 11.02 -1.14 17.27
CA PRO A 489 9.98 -1.71 16.43
C PRO A 489 8.84 -0.72 16.14
N GLN A 490 8.39 -0.76 14.90
CA GLN A 490 7.15 -0.15 14.43
C GLN A 490 6.26 -1.25 13.88
N VAL A 491 5.08 -1.44 14.47
CA VAL A 491 4.18 -2.58 14.17
C VAL A 491 2.87 -2.07 13.60
N LEU A 492 2.45 -2.68 12.49
CA LEU A 492 1.14 -2.47 11.85
C LEU A 492 0.31 -3.75 11.93
N ILE A 493 -0.88 -3.68 12.52
CA ILE A 493 -1.85 -4.78 12.56
C ILE A 493 -3.00 -4.44 11.62
N ILE A 494 -3.07 -5.12 10.50
CA ILE A 494 -3.99 -4.79 9.41
C ILE A 494 -5.10 -5.84 9.30
N GLY A 495 -6.35 -5.41 9.23
CA GLY A 495 -7.48 -6.31 9.08
C GLY A 495 -8.77 -5.57 8.75
N HIS A 496 -9.76 -6.32 8.31
CA HIS A 496 -11.09 -5.77 8.03
C HIS A 496 -11.71 -5.08 9.26
N PRO A 497 -12.68 -4.18 9.09
CA PRO A 497 -13.49 -3.70 10.19
C PRO A 497 -14.06 -4.88 11.00
N ALA A 498 -14.09 -4.75 12.33
CA ALA A 498 -14.55 -5.78 13.25
C ALA A 498 -13.77 -7.12 13.26
N SER A 499 -12.56 -7.20 12.69
CA SER A 499 -11.72 -8.41 12.69
C SER A 499 -11.08 -8.75 14.04
N GLY A 500 -11.44 -8.08 15.13
CA GLY A 500 -10.90 -8.38 16.46
C GLY A 500 -9.56 -7.69 16.78
N LYS A 501 -9.17 -6.65 16.06
CA LYS A 501 -7.93 -5.86 16.33
C LYS A 501 -7.86 -5.24 17.73
N SER A 502 -8.96 -5.23 18.47
CA SER A 502 -9.06 -4.70 19.84
C SER A 502 -8.11 -5.38 20.85
N PHE A 503 -7.59 -6.58 20.53
CA PHE A 503 -6.56 -7.19 21.38
C PHE A 503 -5.32 -6.31 21.51
N ALA A 504 -4.91 -5.61 20.45
CA ALA A 504 -3.76 -4.71 20.49
C ALA A 504 -3.97 -3.55 21.49
N LYS A 505 -5.20 -2.99 21.52
CA LYS A 505 -5.58 -1.99 22.52
C LYS A 505 -5.60 -2.56 23.94
N HIS A 506 -6.09 -3.79 24.11
CA HIS A 506 -6.08 -4.48 25.38
C HIS A 506 -4.65 -4.68 25.90
N LEU A 507 -3.73 -5.13 25.03
CA LEU A 507 -2.31 -5.27 25.38
C LEU A 507 -1.70 -3.91 25.78
N ASP A 508 -1.98 -2.86 25.03
CA ASP A 508 -1.54 -1.50 25.32
C ASP A 508 -2.06 -1.02 26.69
N ASP A 509 -3.34 -1.29 26.99
CA ASP A 509 -3.96 -0.87 28.26
C ASP A 509 -3.29 -1.48 29.48
N HIS A 510 -2.74 -2.69 29.37
CA HIS A 510 -2.14 -3.39 30.51
C HIS A 510 -0.60 -3.31 30.53
N ILE A 511 0.08 -3.55 29.40
CA ILE A 511 1.55 -3.52 29.32
C ILE A 511 2.09 -2.12 29.61
N MET A 512 1.45 -1.08 29.02
CA MET A 512 1.94 0.30 29.10
C MET A 512 1.38 1.08 30.30
N THR A 513 0.71 0.42 31.24
CA THR A 513 0.05 1.07 32.40
C THR A 513 1.02 1.94 33.20
N ALA A 514 2.16 1.40 33.61
CA ALA A 514 3.13 2.14 34.45
C ALA A 514 3.63 3.42 33.75
N MET A 515 3.90 3.37 32.44
CA MET A 515 4.31 4.54 31.67
C MET A 515 3.18 5.58 31.59
N ARG A 516 1.93 5.15 31.35
CA ARG A 516 0.78 6.07 31.29
C ARG A 516 0.50 6.74 32.63
N ASP A 517 0.59 5.98 33.75
CA ASP A 517 0.37 6.51 35.09
C ASP A 517 1.45 7.56 35.45
N ALA A 518 2.71 7.27 35.12
CA ALA A 518 3.79 8.25 35.32
C ALA A 518 3.58 9.51 34.49
N ASP A 519 3.21 9.36 33.23
CA ASP A 519 2.92 10.46 32.30
C ASP A 519 1.72 11.31 32.77
N GLN A 520 0.70 10.67 33.35
CA GLN A 520 -0.51 11.35 33.83
C GLN A 520 -0.19 12.34 34.93
N VAL A 521 0.68 12.00 35.85
CA VAL A 521 1.13 12.89 36.91
C VAL A 521 1.74 14.18 36.33
N VAL A 522 2.59 14.02 35.31
CA VAL A 522 3.23 15.17 34.66
C VAL A 522 2.23 15.99 33.86
N ARG A 523 1.27 15.34 33.17
CA ARG A 523 0.20 16.02 32.44
C ARG A 523 -0.67 16.88 33.34
N GLU A 524 -0.97 16.42 34.55
CA GLU A 524 -1.73 17.20 35.52
C GLU A 524 -0.94 18.42 36.00
N GLN A 525 0.39 18.26 36.24
CA GLN A 525 1.24 19.38 36.57
C GLN A 525 1.30 20.43 35.47
N GLU A 526 1.45 20.01 34.18
CA GLU A 526 1.40 20.91 33.04
C GLU A 526 0.04 21.61 32.89
N GLN A 527 -1.07 20.91 33.18
CA GLN A 527 -2.40 21.53 33.14
C GLN A 527 -2.57 22.59 34.23
N ARG A 528 -2.12 22.30 35.47
CA ARG A 528 -2.14 23.28 36.56
C ARG A 528 -1.31 24.51 36.21
N TYR A 529 -0.10 24.31 35.68
CA TYR A 529 0.77 25.38 35.22
C TYR A 529 0.09 26.26 34.16
N LYS A 530 -0.54 25.66 33.14
CA LYS A 530 -1.27 26.42 32.12
C LYS A 530 -2.47 27.19 32.66
N GLN A 531 -3.18 26.62 33.65
CA GLN A 531 -4.30 27.30 34.33
C GLN A 531 -3.82 28.52 35.12
N GLU A 532 -2.71 28.37 35.84
CA GLU A 532 -2.10 29.48 36.60
C GLU A 532 -1.56 30.57 35.69
N GLN A 533 -0.92 30.20 34.55
CA GLN A 533 -0.51 31.17 33.56
C GLN A 533 -1.69 32.00 33.00
N LYS A 534 -2.81 31.33 32.69
CA LYS A 534 -4.04 32.02 32.24
C LYS A 534 -4.59 32.98 33.29
N LYS A 535 -4.63 32.57 34.58
CA LYS A 535 -5.07 33.41 35.70
C LYS A 535 -4.18 34.65 35.85
N ARG A 536 -2.86 34.48 35.70
CA ARG A 536 -1.89 35.62 35.80
C ARG A 536 -1.94 36.55 34.60
N GLY A 537 -2.27 36.03 33.40
CA GLY A 537 -2.44 36.85 32.18
C GLY A 537 -3.60 37.84 32.27
N THR A 538 -4.57 37.57 33.14
CA THR A 538 -5.76 38.42 33.39
C THR A 538 -5.60 39.35 34.62
N SER A 539 -4.51 39.24 35.38
CA SER A 539 -4.29 40.00 36.59
C SER A 539 -3.41 41.23 36.40
N SER A 540 -3.70 42.32 37.15
CA SER A 540 -2.96 43.60 37.13
C SER A 540 -1.48 43.44 37.49
N LYS A 541 -0.65 44.37 37.04
CA LYS A 541 0.85 44.39 37.10
C LYS A 541 1.51 44.02 38.44
N ALA A 542 0.78 44.08 39.58
CA ALA A 542 1.35 43.91 40.91
C ALA A 542 1.64 42.44 41.32
N GLN A 543 1.09 41.44 40.62
CA GLN A 543 1.27 40.01 40.96
C GLN A 543 2.28 39.25 40.07
N LYS A 544 3.14 39.96 39.32
CA LYS A 544 4.10 39.35 38.39
C LYS A 544 5.47 39.01 39.00
N GLN A 545 5.64 39.08 40.32
CA GLN A 545 6.97 39.02 40.95
C GLN A 545 7.57 37.61 41.07
N ASP A 546 6.77 36.50 41.02
CA ASP A 546 7.32 35.14 41.04
C ASP A 546 7.15 34.52 39.64
N ALA A 547 8.26 34.22 39.00
CA ALA A 547 8.26 33.49 37.72
C ALA A 547 7.67 32.09 37.95
N LEU A 548 6.58 31.76 37.29
CA LEU A 548 6.07 30.38 37.24
C LEU A 548 7.12 29.52 36.54
N VAL A 549 7.64 28.51 37.22
CA VAL A 549 8.54 27.53 36.63
C VAL A 549 7.71 26.50 35.87
N GLU A 550 8.02 26.32 34.57
CA GLU A 550 7.39 25.29 33.75
C GLU A 550 7.78 23.91 34.27
N PRO A 551 6.83 22.97 34.46
CA PRO A 551 7.17 21.61 34.86
C PRO A 551 8.09 20.94 33.84
N GLU A 552 9.22 20.40 34.28
CA GLU A 552 10.20 19.70 33.44
C GLU A 552 9.98 18.19 33.34
N GLY A 553 8.82 17.72 33.77
CA GLY A 553 8.51 16.29 33.79
C GLY A 553 8.52 15.63 32.41
N MET A 554 8.84 14.35 32.39
CA MET A 554 8.93 13.51 31.22
C MET A 554 7.55 12.93 30.85
N ILE A 555 7.16 13.02 29.58
CA ILE A 555 5.98 12.38 29.00
C ILE A 555 6.44 11.57 27.79
N ARG A 556 6.28 10.24 27.87
CA ARG A 556 6.76 9.30 26.84
C ARG A 556 5.62 8.68 26.00
N TYR A 557 4.44 8.52 26.56
CA TYR A 557 3.27 8.02 25.85
C TYR A 557 2.53 9.18 25.15
N LEU A 558 2.61 9.24 23.81
CA LEU A 558 2.09 10.37 23.05
C LEU A 558 0.83 10.00 22.25
N PRO A 559 -0.14 10.92 22.16
CA PRO A 559 -1.25 10.78 21.23
C PRO A 559 -0.78 10.93 19.77
N THR A 560 -1.43 10.24 18.85
CA THR A 560 -1.10 10.23 17.43
C THR A 560 -1.15 11.62 16.76
N LYS A 561 -2.04 12.50 17.25
CA LYS A 561 -2.18 13.88 16.77
C LYS A 561 -1.20 14.89 17.40
N THR A 562 -0.03 14.43 17.83
CA THR A 562 1.03 15.29 18.37
C THR A 562 1.73 16.04 17.24
N SER A 563 1.88 17.37 17.34
CA SER A 563 2.67 18.15 16.38
C SER A 563 4.17 17.85 16.47
N ASN A 564 4.93 18.08 15.40
CA ASN A 564 6.36 17.81 15.38
C ASN A 564 7.12 18.67 16.42
N ASN A 565 6.74 19.91 16.65
CA ASN A 565 7.34 20.75 17.70
C ASN A 565 7.14 20.13 19.11
N ILE A 566 5.92 19.69 19.42
CA ILE A 566 5.65 19.01 20.70
C ILE A 566 6.38 17.66 20.75
N PHE A 567 6.45 16.91 19.65
CA PHE A 567 7.19 15.65 19.58
C PHE A 567 8.66 15.85 19.98
N PHE A 568 9.36 16.83 19.37
CA PHE A 568 10.76 17.15 19.73
C PHE A 568 10.90 17.66 21.16
N ARG A 569 9.91 18.43 21.67
CA ARG A 569 9.89 18.84 23.09
C ARG A 569 9.82 17.64 24.02
N ARG A 570 8.97 16.65 23.72
CA ARG A 570 8.89 15.40 24.50
C ARG A 570 10.16 14.58 24.38
N LEU A 571 10.71 14.46 23.18
CA LEU A 571 11.95 13.74 22.90
C LEU A 571 13.13 14.34 23.68
N LYS A 572 13.28 15.67 23.73
CA LYS A 572 14.31 16.36 24.51
C LYS A 572 14.20 16.10 26.01
N ARG A 573 12.97 16.00 26.54
CA ARG A 573 12.68 15.74 27.96
C ARG A 573 12.73 14.27 28.33
N ALA A 574 12.58 13.36 27.35
CA ALA A 574 12.64 11.91 27.55
C ALA A 574 14.09 11.45 27.71
N LYS A 575 14.69 11.73 28.87
CA LYS A 575 16.07 11.36 29.21
C LYS A 575 16.23 11.18 30.69
N GLU A 576 17.18 10.35 31.09
CA GLU A 576 17.62 10.12 32.46
C GLU A 576 19.15 10.26 32.55
N ILE A 577 19.64 10.46 33.74
CA ILE A 577 21.08 10.40 34.00
C ILE A 577 21.36 9.06 34.72
N VAL A 578 22.07 8.18 34.05
CA VAL A 578 22.46 6.86 34.56
C VAL A 578 23.98 6.83 34.58
N GLU A 579 24.55 6.62 35.78
CA GLU A 579 26.02 6.56 35.98
C GLU A 579 26.78 7.79 35.42
N GLY A 580 26.14 8.96 35.44
CA GLY A 580 26.71 10.21 34.94
C GLY A 580 26.55 10.45 33.43
N GLU A 581 26.05 9.48 32.68
CA GLU A 581 25.73 9.64 31.27
C GLU A 581 24.27 10.01 31.04
N VAL A 582 24.00 10.88 30.06
CA VAL A 582 22.65 11.21 29.64
C VAL A 582 22.12 10.12 28.73
N LEU A 583 21.12 9.38 29.20
CA LEU A 583 20.48 8.30 28.49
C LEU A 583 19.13 8.79 27.91
N PRO A 584 18.99 8.98 26.60
CA PRO A 584 17.71 9.30 25.98
C PRO A 584 16.79 8.08 25.99
N LEU A 585 15.48 8.29 26.17
CA LEU A 585 14.46 7.24 26.29
C LEU A 585 13.48 7.28 25.13
N HIS A 586 12.88 6.11 24.82
CA HIS A 586 11.89 5.99 23.76
C HIS A 586 10.59 6.70 24.09
N LEU A 587 10.07 7.42 23.12
CA LEU A 587 8.66 7.80 23.04
C LEU A 587 7.85 6.62 22.48
N TYR A 588 6.57 6.60 22.80
CA TYR A 588 5.65 5.55 22.32
C TYR A 588 4.34 6.15 21.84
N MET A 589 3.79 5.58 20.76
CA MET A 589 2.46 5.90 20.25
C MET A 589 1.67 4.63 19.98
N PHE A 590 0.44 4.59 20.46
CA PHE A 590 -0.55 3.61 20.04
C PHE A 590 -1.62 4.29 19.18
N ASP A 591 -1.90 3.71 18.03
CA ASP A 591 -2.96 4.18 17.13
C ASP A 591 -3.95 3.06 16.82
N SER A 592 -5.19 3.23 17.25
CA SER A 592 -6.25 2.26 16.98
C SER A 592 -6.82 2.36 15.57
N GLU A 593 -6.56 3.45 14.85
CA GLU A 593 -7.12 3.73 13.52
C GLU A 593 -6.16 4.49 12.61
N LEU A 594 -5.43 3.78 11.79
CA LEU A 594 -4.48 4.34 10.84
C LEU A 594 -5.10 5.44 9.93
N ASP A 595 -6.36 5.29 9.52
CA ASP A 595 -7.06 6.31 8.70
C ASP A 595 -7.16 7.67 9.40
N SER A 596 -7.39 7.68 10.72
CA SER A 596 -7.47 8.93 11.48
C SER A 596 -6.12 9.65 11.57
N SER A 597 -5.04 8.90 11.66
CA SER A 597 -3.67 9.43 11.61
C SER A 597 -3.30 10.01 10.26
N ILE A 598 -3.61 9.27 9.17
CA ILE A 598 -3.35 9.74 7.81
C ILE A 598 -4.13 11.03 7.53
N SER A 599 -5.40 11.09 7.93
CA SER A 599 -6.23 12.28 7.78
C SER A 599 -5.69 13.47 8.58
N ALA A 600 -5.17 13.24 9.78
CA ALA A 600 -4.54 14.28 10.60
C ALA A 600 -3.21 14.75 9.98
N GLN A 601 -2.41 13.83 9.41
CA GLN A 601 -1.12 14.14 8.79
C GLN A 601 -1.27 14.91 7.47
N SER A 602 -2.38 14.75 6.75
CA SER A 602 -2.68 15.54 5.55
C SER A 602 -2.88 17.05 5.82
N GLY A 603 -2.99 17.44 7.08
CA GLY A 603 -3.11 18.84 7.54
C GLY A 603 -1.84 19.70 7.36
N GLY A 604 -0.71 19.12 6.93
CA GLY A 604 0.53 19.85 6.62
C GLY A 604 1.80 19.26 7.24
N ALA A 605 2.96 19.71 6.78
CA ALA A 605 4.27 19.20 7.18
C ALA A 605 4.57 19.29 8.70
N TRP A 606 3.86 20.16 9.43
CA TRP A 606 4.04 20.35 10.87
C TRP A 606 3.54 19.19 11.75
N ILE A 607 2.76 18.26 11.17
CA ILE A 607 2.23 17.09 11.86
C ILE A 607 2.63 15.76 11.18
N GLY A 608 3.06 15.81 9.92
CA GLY A 608 3.53 14.66 9.17
C GLY A 608 4.76 14.02 9.83
N LYS A 609 4.76 12.69 10.02
CA LYS A 609 5.81 11.97 10.76
C LYS A 609 6.61 11.00 9.90
N HIS A 610 6.38 10.99 8.60
CA HIS A 610 7.02 10.03 7.70
C HIS A 610 8.56 10.03 7.80
N ASP A 611 9.20 11.21 7.79
CA ASP A 611 10.66 11.34 7.99
C ASP A 611 11.10 10.86 9.37
N LEU A 612 10.30 11.10 10.40
CA LEU A 612 10.60 10.66 11.76
C LEU A 612 10.46 9.13 11.90
N GLU A 613 9.48 8.51 11.20
CA GLU A 613 9.33 7.04 11.15
C GLU A 613 10.55 6.37 10.52
N LEU A 614 11.08 6.95 9.42
CA LEU A 614 12.30 6.47 8.79
C LEU A 614 13.51 6.54 9.72
N LYS A 615 13.68 7.69 10.40
CA LYS A 615 14.82 7.95 11.29
C LYS A 615 14.75 7.18 12.61
N ALA A 616 13.54 6.90 13.10
CA ALA A 616 13.34 6.18 14.35
C ALA A 616 13.94 4.77 14.33
N PHE A 617 13.93 4.09 13.18
CA PHE A 617 14.41 2.71 13.07
C PHE A 617 15.88 2.53 13.49
N HIS A 618 16.74 3.50 13.15
CA HIS A 618 18.17 3.49 13.47
C HIS A 618 18.57 4.57 14.48
N ASN A 619 17.58 5.22 15.14
CA ASN A 619 17.79 6.36 16.06
C ASN A 619 18.61 7.49 15.42
N GLU A 620 18.40 7.75 14.12
CA GLU A 620 19.07 8.81 13.40
C GLU A 620 18.74 10.18 13.98
N LEU A 621 19.67 11.11 13.87
CA LEU A 621 19.49 12.46 14.35
C LEU A 621 18.47 13.23 13.50
N SER A 622 17.59 13.96 14.17
CA SER A 622 16.63 14.85 13.55
C SER A 622 16.37 16.06 14.44
N GLY A 623 15.91 17.15 13.86
CA GLY A 623 15.62 18.34 14.61
C GLY A 623 14.77 19.32 13.82
N VAL A 624 14.34 20.37 14.50
CA VAL A 624 13.64 21.50 13.92
C VAL A 624 14.34 22.78 14.34
N ASP A 625 14.47 23.73 13.45
CA ASP A 625 15.00 25.05 13.71
C ASP A 625 14.02 26.12 13.23
N TYR A 626 13.26 26.70 14.17
CA TYR A 626 12.27 27.73 13.90
C TYR A 626 12.59 29.01 14.68
N ALA A 627 12.38 30.15 14.06
CA ALA A 627 12.65 31.48 14.65
C ALA A 627 11.62 31.94 15.70
N ASN A 628 10.81 31.02 16.29
CA ASN A 628 9.85 31.38 17.33
C ASN A 628 10.32 30.92 18.72
N GLY A 629 10.03 31.72 19.76
CA GLY A 629 10.50 31.48 21.13
C GLY A 629 10.01 30.19 21.79
N ASP A 630 9.02 29.52 21.22
CA ASP A 630 8.46 28.25 21.73
C ASP A 630 9.06 27.01 21.04
N SER A 631 9.96 27.20 20.07
CA SER A 631 10.62 26.09 19.35
C SER A 631 11.80 25.53 20.12
N ILE A 632 11.95 24.21 20.03
CA ILE A 632 13.15 23.53 20.46
C ILE A 632 14.07 23.40 19.26
N ASN A 633 15.04 24.30 19.16
CA ASN A 633 16.08 24.27 18.15
C ASN A 633 17.19 23.34 18.63
N ASP A 634 17.01 22.04 18.43
CA ASP A 634 17.94 21.01 18.88
C ASP A 634 17.95 19.85 17.90
N ILE A 635 19.05 19.12 17.83
CA ILE A 635 19.23 17.91 17.01
C ILE A 635 19.31 16.73 17.98
N LEU A 636 18.32 15.85 17.92
CA LEU A 636 18.13 14.76 18.86
C LEU A 636 18.04 13.41 18.14
N PRO A 637 18.52 12.31 18.75
CA PRO A 637 18.26 10.99 18.23
C PRO A 637 16.77 10.67 18.33
N VAL A 638 16.17 10.22 17.23
CA VAL A 638 14.75 9.86 17.19
C VAL A 638 14.56 8.48 17.79
N LEU A 639 14.16 8.43 19.08
CA LEU A 639 13.78 7.20 19.78
C LEU A 639 12.26 7.15 19.85
N TRP A 640 11.66 6.35 18.99
CA TRP A 640 10.19 6.28 18.90
C TRP A 640 9.73 4.92 18.41
N ASN A 641 8.88 4.26 19.20
CA ASN A 641 8.23 3.00 18.88
C ASN A 641 6.73 3.21 18.71
N SER A 642 6.10 2.38 17.90
CA SER A 642 4.66 2.48 17.67
C SER A 642 3.99 1.14 17.40
N VAL A 643 2.72 1.04 17.83
CA VAL A 643 1.79 0.00 17.41
C VAL A 643 0.57 0.69 16.81
N THR A 644 0.28 0.35 15.58
CA THR A 644 -0.84 0.94 14.84
C THR A 644 -1.75 -0.16 14.31
N THR A 645 -3.05 -0.01 14.47
CA THR A 645 -4.03 -0.88 13.84
C THR A 645 -4.73 -0.17 12.70
N GLY A 646 -5.15 -0.90 11.67
CA GLY A 646 -5.76 -0.28 10.49
C GLY A 646 -6.49 -1.26 9.59
N THR A 647 -6.96 -0.75 8.48
CA THR A 647 -7.55 -1.54 7.39
C THR A 647 -6.57 -1.66 6.23
N THR A 648 -6.80 -2.62 5.33
CA THR A 648 -6.01 -2.74 4.09
C THR A 648 -6.09 -1.47 3.24
N VAL A 649 -7.25 -0.81 3.24
CA VAL A 649 -7.45 0.46 2.52
C VAL A 649 -6.57 1.56 3.13
N SER A 650 -6.53 1.69 4.46
CA SER A 650 -5.67 2.68 5.11
C SER A 650 -4.18 2.38 4.91
N LEU A 651 -3.81 1.09 4.87
CA LEU A 651 -2.44 0.69 4.55
C LEU A 651 -1.98 1.24 3.20
N TYR A 652 -2.77 1.02 2.14
CA TYR A 652 -2.40 1.48 0.79
C TYR A 652 -2.56 2.99 0.56
N LYS A 653 -3.27 3.70 1.47
CA LYS A 653 -3.20 5.16 1.54
C LYS A 653 -1.86 5.64 2.12
N LYS A 654 -1.32 4.92 3.12
CA LYS A 654 -0.02 5.22 3.74
C LYS A 654 1.13 4.82 2.80
N PHE A 655 1.10 3.61 2.26
CA PHE A 655 2.10 3.08 1.32
C PHE A 655 1.52 3.09 -0.10
N ASN A 656 2.09 3.86 -0.97
CA ASN A 656 1.66 4.02 -2.35
C ASN A 656 2.87 4.11 -3.29
N MET A 657 2.64 4.07 -4.61
CA MET A 657 3.69 4.07 -5.63
C MET A 657 4.67 5.26 -5.57
N ARG A 658 4.32 6.34 -4.85
CA ARG A 658 5.20 7.52 -4.72
C ARG A 658 6.21 7.36 -3.60
N ASN A 659 5.86 6.63 -2.54
CA ASN A 659 6.67 6.52 -1.32
C ASN A 659 7.14 5.11 -0.98
N ILE A 660 6.77 4.10 -1.77
CA ILE A 660 7.17 2.71 -1.49
C ILE A 660 8.70 2.51 -1.53
N ASN A 661 9.40 3.34 -2.31
CA ASN A 661 10.86 3.28 -2.48
C ASN A 661 11.66 4.05 -1.43
N ASP A 662 11.03 4.82 -0.54
CA ASP A 662 11.75 5.61 0.47
C ASP A 662 12.28 4.78 1.64
N GLY A 663 11.94 3.50 1.67
CA GLY A 663 12.47 2.52 2.61
C GLY A 663 11.62 2.27 3.85
N LEU A 664 10.47 2.94 4.01
CA LEU A 664 9.62 2.73 5.17
C LEU A 664 8.99 1.33 5.18
N CYS A 665 8.62 0.78 4.01
CA CYS A 665 8.00 -0.55 3.90
C CYS A 665 8.85 -1.68 4.51
N SER A 666 10.17 -1.59 4.43
CA SER A 666 11.08 -2.56 5.04
C SER A 666 11.37 -2.28 6.53
N ARG A 667 10.99 -1.09 7.03
CA ARG A 667 11.19 -0.66 8.43
C ARG A 667 9.99 -0.91 9.34
N VAL A 668 8.90 -1.46 8.84
CA VAL A 668 7.70 -1.78 9.61
C VAL A 668 7.44 -3.28 9.64
N ALA A 669 7.11 -3.83 10.80
CA ALA A 669 6.57 -5.19 10.89
C ALA A 669 5.06 -5.11 10.68
N ILE A 670 4.56 -5.80 9.66
CA ILE A 670 3.15 -5.74 9.27
C ILE A 670 2.50 -7.12 9.37
N PHE A 671 1.39 -7.21 10.09
CA PHE A 671 0.66 -8.46 10.29
C PHE A 671 -0.78 -8.34 9.76
N PRO A 672 -1.20 -9.20 8.82
CA PRO A 672 -2.60 -9.30 8.41
C PRO A 672 -3.39 -10.12 9.43
N MET A 673 -4.51 -9.58 9.88
CA MET A 673 -5.43 -10.32 10.76
C MET A 673 -6.21 -11.37 9.99
N ASP A 674 -6.26 -12.59 10.51
CA ASP A 674 -7.31 -13.54 10.13
C ASP A 674 -8.66 -12.99 10.61
N GLY A 675 -9.59 -12.81 9.66
CA GLY A 675 -10.90 -12.18 9.92
C GLY A 675 -11.84 -13.02 10.80
N GLY A 676 -11.47 -14.28 11.12
CA GLY A 676 -12.28 -15.16 11.96
C GLY A 676 -13.70 -15.38 11.41
N ASN A 677 -13.85 -15.51 10.09
CA ASN A 677 -15.11 -15.57 9.38
C ASN A 677 -16.15 -16.40 10.11
N PHE A 678 -17.31 -15.79 10.44
CA PHE A 678 -18.45 -16.40 11.12
C PHE A 678 -18.17 -16.96 12.54
N GLN A 679 -17.00 -16.72 13.11
CA GLN A 679 -16.66 -17.15 14.47
C GLN A 679 -17.02 -16.06 15.48
N MET A 680 -17.74 -16.45 16.52
CA MET A 680 -18.02 -15.57 17.66
C MET A 680 -16.81 -15.51 18.58
N VAL A 681 -16.50 -14.30 19.08
CA VAL A 681 -15.52 -14.12 20.14
C VAL A 681 -15.99 -14.88 21.39
N ARG A 682 -15.17 -15.76 21.92
CA ARG A 682 -15.48 -16.51 23.13
C ARG A 682 -15.49 -15.55 24.33
N ARG A 683 -16.47 -15.72 25.21
CA ARG A 683 -16.56 -14.92 26.44
C ARG A 683 -15.56 -15.40 27.49
N GLY A 684 -15.01 -14.47 28.28
CA GLY A 684 -14.24 -14.74 29.49
C GLY A 684 -12.88 -15.39 29.30
N LEU A 685 -12.23 -15.20 28.13
CA LEU A 685 -10.90 -15.77 27.86
C LEU A 685 -9.74 -14.99 28.51
N VAL A 686 -9.98 -13.75 28.89
CA VAL A 686 -8.97 -12.90 29.54
C VAL A 686 -9.47 -12.62 30.96
N ASP A 687 -8.70 -13.06 31.96
CA ASP A 687 -8.97 -12.87 33.37
C ASP A 687 -8.07 -11.78 33.96
N GLN A 688 -8.40 -11.37 35.18
CA GLN A 688 -7.63 -10.37 35.93
C GLN A 688 -6.19 -10.80 36.12
N GLN A 689 -5.94 -12.09 36.35
CA GLN A 689 -4.60 -12.64 36.55
C GLN A 689 -3.72 -12.43 35.30
N THR A 690 -4.27 -12.62 34.12
CA THR A 690 -3.58 -12.35 32.84
C THR A 690 -3.25 -10.86 32.72
N ASN A 691 -4.21 -9.98 33.04
CA ASN A 691 -4.02 -8.55 33.01
C ASN A 691 -2.92 -8.07 33.97
N ASP A 692 -2.95 -8.60 35.18
CA ASP A 692 -1.94 -8.32 36.22
C ASP A 692 -0.55 -8.80 35.79
N ALA A 693 -0.46 -9.99 35.16
CA ALA A 693 0.79 -10.53 34.63
C ALA A 693 1.37 -9.67 33.50
N LEU A 694 0.53 -9.18 32.56
CA LEU A 694 0.95 -8.26 31.52
C LEU A 694 1.51 -6.96 32.10
N ALA A 695 0.81 -6.38 33.07
CA ALA A 695 1.27 -5.16 33.78
C ALA A 695 2.54 -5.39 34.58
N GLU A 696 2.67 -6.56 35.20
CA GLU A 696 3.87 -6.93 35.96
C GLU A 696 5.09 -7.08 35.03
N TRP A 697 4.95 -7.77 33.89
CA TRP A 697 6.03 -7.88 32.92
C TRP A 697 6.42 -6.51 32.38
N GLY A 698 5.46 -5.62 32.12
CA GLY A 698 5.74 -4.25 31.74
C GLY A 698 6.63 -3.53 32.74
N ARG A 699 6.27 -3.58 34.04
CA ARG A 699 7.07 -3.00 35.12
C ARG A 699 8.44 -3.64 35.27
N LYS A 700 8.53 -4.97 35.22
CA LYS A 700 9.80 -5.71 35.33
C LYS A 700 10.79 -5.33 34.25
N LEU A 701 10.35 -5.35 32.98
CA LEU A 701 11.23 -5.05 31.85
C LEU A 701 11.67 -3.59 31.82
N GLU A 702 10.84 -2.65 32.26
CA GLU A 702 11.21 -1.24 32.35
C GLU A 702 12.34 -0.97 33.37
N LEU A 703 12.51 -1.82 34.37
CA LEU A 703 13.57 -1.68 35.37
C LEU A 703 14.94 -2.17 34.88
N LEU A 704 15.00 -2.88 33.75
CA LEU A 704 16.27 -3.39 33.21
C LEU A 704 17.04 -2.31 32.49
N HIS A 705 18.36 -2.32 32.64
CA HIS A 705 19.29 -1.39 32.00
C HIS A 705 20.62 -2.06 31.64
N GLY A 706 21.37 -1.43 30.75
CA GLY A 706 22.73 -1.83 30.39
C GLY A 706 22.83 -2.61 29.08
N GLU A 707 24.02 -3.15 28.84
CA GLU A 707 24.30 -3.95 27.63
C GLU A 707 23.69 -5.35 27.78
N LEU A 708 23.01 -5.79 26.74
CA LEU A 708 22.50 -7.16 26.60
C LEU A 708 23.53 -8.00 25.86
N PRO A 709 24.08 -9.07 26.46
CA PRO A 709 25.09 -9.94 25.84
C PRO A 709 24.40 -10.92 24.86
N LEU A 710 24.03 -10.44 23.69
CA LEU A 710 23.25 -11.18 22.68
C LEU A 710 24.12 -11.85 21.60
N GLY A 711 25.45 -11.98 21.77
CA GLY A 711 26.36 -12.45 20.72
C GLY A 711 25.85 -13.67 19.96
N LYS A 712 25.48 -14.75 20.68
CA LYS A 712 24.94 -15.98 20.07
C LYS A 712 23.65 -15.75 19.24
N LEU A 713 22.77 -14.84 19.66
CA LEU A 713 21.56 -14.48 18.91
C LEU A 713 21.94 -13.67 17.67
N ILE A 714 22.88 -12.74 17.79
CA ILE A 714 23.34 -11.90 16.68
C ILE A 714 24.01 -12.74 15.60
N ASP A 715 24.87 -13.69 15.99
CA ASP A 715 25.51 -14.62 15.02
C ASP A 715 24.45 -15.47 14.29
N HIS A 716 23.41 -15.91 15.01
CA HIS A 716 22.33 -16.68 14.41
C HIS A 716 21.53 -15.85 13.39
N VAL A 717 21.09 -14.62 13.75
CA VAL A 717 20.32 -13.78 12.81
C VAL A 717 21.19 -13.30 11.64
N TYR A 718 22.50 -13.17 11.82
CA TYR A 718 23.44 -12.91 10.74
C TYR A 718 23.45 -14.07 9.74
N THR A 719 23.56 -15.31 10.24
CA THR A 719 23.51 -16.53 9.40
C THR A 719 22.18 -16.63 8.63
N LEU A 720 21.03 -16.32 9.27
CA LEU A 720 19.74 -16.28 8.58
C LEU A 720 19.72 -15.25 7.45
N CYS A 721 20.31 -14.09 7.69
CA CYS A 721 20.40 -13.04 6.66
C CYS A 721 21.32 -13.45 5.49
N GLU A 722 22.41 -14.17 5.74
CA GLU A 722 23.28 -14.71 4.67
C GLU A 722 22.55 -15.80 3.86
N GLN A 723 21.84 -16.72 4.52
CA GLN A 723 21.03 -17.74 3.86
C GLN A 723 19.96 -17.12 2.97
N ALA A 724 19.22 -16.13 3.49
CA ALA A 724 18.21 -15.40 2.70
C ALA A 724 18.84 -14.61 1.53
N ALA A 725 20.09 -14.11 1.67
CA ALA A 725 20.81 -13.48 0.57
C ALA A 725 21.14 -14.47 -0.56
N GLU A 726 21.58 -15.66 -0.19
CA GLU A 726 21.92 -16.69 -1.18
C GLU A 726 20.65 -17.21 -1.86
N GLU A 727 19.57 -17.39 -1.12
CA GLU A 727 18.28 -17.78 -1.70
C GLU A 727 17.74 -16.71 -2.66
N ALA A 728 17.78 -15.44 -2.26
CA ALA A 728 17.39 -14.33 -3.12
C ALA A 728 18.26 -14.24 -4.37
N ARG A 729 19.57 -14.48 -4.24
CA ARG A 729 20.50 -14.53 -5.38
C ARG A 729 20.18 -15.67 -6.35
N LEU A 730 19.85 -16.85 -5.83
CA LEU A 730 19.47 -18.01 -6.64
C LEU A 730 18.14 -17.78 -7.36
N ALA A 731 17.17 -17.17 -6.69
CA ALA A 731 15.88 -16.84 -7.24
C ALA A 731 15.87 -15.57 -8.12
N ASP A 732 16.96 -14.80 -8.16
CA ASP A 732 17.03 -13.45 -8.75
C ASP A 732 15.96 -12.51 -8.17
N ASP A 733 15.72 -12.63 -6.87
CA ASP A 733 14.68 -11.93 -6.13
C ASP A 733 15.26 -10.73 -5.38
N LEU A 734 15.17 -9.55 -6.01
CA LEU A 734 15.65 -8.30 -5.43
C LEU A 734 14.79 -7.83 -4.25
N VAL A 735 13.52 -8.23 -4.18
CA VAL A 735 12.63 -7.84 -3.08
C VAL A 735 13.08 -8.50 -1.80
N ILE A 736 13.31 -9.80 -1.82
CA ILE A 736 13.80 -10.54 -0.67
C ILE A 736 15.20 -10.06 -0.25
N ASP A 737 16.11 -9.80 -1.19
CA ASP A 737 17.42 -9.19 -0.87
C ASP A 737 17.28 -7.83 -0.19
N TYR A 738 16.28 -7.04 -0.56
CA TYR A 738 16.00 -5.75 0.05
C TYR A 738 15.40 -5.87 1.46
N LEU A 739 14.41 -6.74 1.66
CA LEU A 739 13.64 -6.87 2.91
C LEU A 739 14.47 -7.53 4.03
N ARG A 740 15.23 -8.60 3.73
CA ARG A 740 16.02 -9.36 4.71
C ARG A 740 16.96 -8.50 5.56
N LYS A 741 17.50 -7.43 4.99
CA LYS A 741 18.48 -6.54 5.63
C LYS A 741 17.92 -5.83 6.88
N ARG A 742 16.62 -5.76 7.03
CA ARG A 742 15.95 -5.16 8.20
C ARG A 742 15.18 -6.17 9.04
N ALA A 743 14.84 -7.32 8.50
CA ALA A 743 14.21 -8.39 9.25
C ALA A 743 15.08 -8.91 10.41
N VAL A 744 16.41 -8.85 10.30
CA VAL A 744 17.37 -9.21 11.36
C VAL A 744 17.15 -8.41 12.65
N PHE A 745 16.78 -7.13 12.52
CA PHE A 745 16.49 -6.30 13.68
C PHE A 745 15.22 -6.76 14.39
N TYR A 746 14.15 -7.04 13.67
CA TYR A 746 12.90 -7.55 14.20
C TYR A 746 13.05 -8.92 14.84
N ALA A 747 13.81 -9.83 14.21
CA ALA A 747 14.13 -11.13 14.76
C ALA A 747 14.82 -10.99 16.13
N THR A 748 15.78 -10.08 16.25
CA THR A 748 16.45 -9.76 17.51
C THR A 748 15.48 -9.12 18.49
N TRP A 749 14.80 -8.04 18.11
CA TRP A 749 13.97 -7.24 19.01
C TRP A 749 12.81 -8.01 19.62
N PHE A 750 12.11 -8.83 18.85
CA PHE A 750 11.00 -9.63 19.35
C PHE A 750 11.47 -10.82 20.21
N THR A 751 12.73 -11.28 20.04
CA THR A 751 13.26 -12.38 20.84
C THR A 751 13.78 -11.92 22.21
N VAL A 752 14.27 -10.69 22.32
CA VAL A 752 14.86 -10.16 23.58
C VAL A 752 13.90 -10.20 24.76
N PRO A 753 12.63 -9.75 24.69
CA PRO A 753 11.71 -9.81 25.84
C PRO A 753 11.51 -11.24 26.37
N ARG A 754 11.48 -12.24 25.48
CA ARG A 754 11.35 -13.65 25.85
C ARG A 754 12.58 -14.17 26.61
N ILE A 755 13.79 -13.85 26.13
CA ILE A 755 15.04 -14.23 26.78
C ILE A 755 15.10 -13.61 28.19
N LEU A 756 14.82 -12.31 28.28
CA LEU A 756 14.85 -11.56 29.54
C LEU A 756 13.79 -12.04 30.55
N ALA A 757 12.58 -12.38 30.07
CA ALA A 757 11.54 -12.90 30.94
C ALA A 757 11.95 -14.24 31.55
N ARG A 758 12.57 -15.14 30.77
CA ARG A 758 13.04 -16.44 31.23
C ARG A 758 14.16 -16.34 32.25
N GLN A 759 14.98 -15.31 32.19
CA GLN A 759 16.20 -15.15 33.02
C GLN A 759 16.24 -13.82 33.75
N TYR A 760 15.08 -13.26 34.09
CA TYR A 760 14.97 -11.93 34.66
C TYR A 760 15.84 -11.71 35.92
N ASP A 761 15.73 -12.61 36.90
CA ASP A 761 16.46 -12.49 38.19
C ASP A 761 17.95 -12.77 38.02
N ASP A 762 18.33 -13.70 37.15
CA ASP A 762 19.72 -14.03 36.88
C ASP A 762 20.42 -12.90 36.15
N PHE A 763 19.77 -12.34 35.11
CA PHE A 763 20.32 -11.17 34.38
C PHE A 763 20.53 -9.97 35.29
N ARG A 764 19.56 -9.67 36.15
CA ARG A 764 19.70 -8.58 37.14
C ARG A 764 20.87 -8.77 38.14
N LYS A 765 21.22 -10.01 38.44
CA LYS A 765 22.32 -10.33 39.36
C LYS A 765 23.68 -10.39 38.68
N THR A 766 23.73 -10.94 37.48
CA THR A 766 24.99 -11.34 36.82
C THR A 766 25.30 -10.51 35.58
N GLY A 767 24.30 -9.84 34.97
CA GLY A 767 24.45 -9.21 33.67
C GLY A 767 24.67 -10.19 32.52
N GLN A 768 24.50 -11.51 32.74
CA GLN A 768 24.71 -12.55 31.71
C GLN A 768 23.37 -13.12 31.24
N LEU A 769 23.34 -13.55 29.98
CA LEU A 769 22.18 -14.20 29.35
C LEU A 769 22.61 -15.51 28.68
N ASP A 770 21.87 -16.57 28.94
CA ASP A 770 21.99 -17.82 28.20
C ASP A 770 20.93 -17.87 27.08
N ILE A 771 21.38 -18.01 25.86
CA ILE A 771 20.54 -18.08 24.66
C ILE A 771 20.43 -19.54 24.26
N ASN A 772 19.25 -20.13 24.43
CA ASN A 772 19.00 -21.52 24.14
C ASN A 772 18.49 -21.78 22.71
N ALA A 773 18.32 -23.06 22.34
CA ALA A 773 17.89 -23.44 21.01
C ALA A 773 16.48 -22.93 20.66
N ASP A 774 15.57 -22.82 21.65
CA ASP A 774 14.20 -22.35 21.40
C ASP A 774 14.16 -20.83 21.22
N ASP A 775 15.09 -20.07 21.83
CA ASP A 775 15.27 -18.64 21.54
C ASP A 775 15.71 -18.44 20.07
N LEU A 776 16.63 -19.28 19.58
CA LEU A 776 17.07 -19.21 18.19
C LEU A 776 15.98 -19.62 17.20
N LYS A 777 15.20 -20.66 17.51
CA LYS A 777 14.01 -21.04 16.69
C LYS A 777 12.97 -19.91 16.66
N PHE A 778 12.76 -19.25 17.78
CA PHE A 778 11.84 -18.12 17.88
C PHE A 778 12.35 -16.96 17.01
N ALA A 779 13.64 -16.63 17.06
CA ALA A 779 14.26 -15.62 16.23
C ALA A 779 14.12 -15.95 14.73
N THR A 780 14.33 -17.23 14.36
CA THR A 780 14.12 -17.70 12.97
C THR A 780 12.67 -17.48 12.53
N LEU A 781 11.70 -17.86 13.36
CA LEU A 781 10.28 -17.63 13.06
C LEU A 781 9.96 -16.15 12.89
N MET A 782 10.50 -15.27 13.73
CA MET A 782 10.30 -13.82 13.60
C MET A 782 10.94 -13.28 12.33
N PHE A 783 12.15 -13.71 11.98
CA PHE A 783 12.83 -13.35 10.75
C PHE A 783 12.01 -13.73 9.51
N ASP A 784 11.63 -14.99 9.42
CA ASP A 784 10.88 -15.55 8.30
C ASP A 784 9.55 -14.83 8.09
N THR A 785 8.79 -14.64 9.17
CA THR A 785 7.44 -14.10 9.11
C THR A 785 7.42 -12.61 8.83
N VAL A 786 8.40 -11.83 9.30
CA VAL A 786 8.51 -10.41 8.96
C VAL A 786 8.76 -10.23 7.47
N ILE A 787 9.69 -11.00 6.88
CA ILE A 787 9.94 -10.95 5.43
C ILE A 787 8.69 -11.40 4.67
N TRP A 788 8.08 -12.51 5.09
CA TRP A 788 6.91 -13.09 4.43
C TRP A 788 5.77 -12.08 4.33
N PHE A 789 5.43 -11.38 5.42
CA PHE A 789 4.33 -10.41 5.41
C PHE A 789 4.71 -9.09 4.72
N GLN A 790 5.95 -8.65 4.81
CA GLN A 790 6.41 -7.49 4.04
C GLN A 790 6.35 -7.76 2.54
N ASP A 791 6.76 -8.93 2.09
CA ASP A 791 6.66 -9.34 0.70
C ASP A 791 5.20 -9.50 0.26
N TYR A 792 4.35 -10.11 1.08
CA TYR A 792 2.92 -10.26 0.82
C TYR A 792 2.22 -8.92 0.54
N PHE A 793 2.52 -7.86 1.31
CA PHE A 793 1.89 -6.55 1.13
C PHE A 793 2.61 -5.65 0.13
N PHE A 794 3.92 -5.72 0.07
CA PHE A 794 4.72 -4.72 -0.62
C PHE A 794 5.55 -5.28 -1.79
N GLY A 795 5.72 -6.59 -1.89
CA GLY A 795 6.59 -7.21 -2.89
C GLY A 795 6.28 -6.76 -4.31
N GLN A 796 5.03 -6.91 -4.75
CA GLN A 796 4.60 -6.48 -6.09
C GLN A 796 4.73 -4.95 -6.27
N MET A 797 4.37 -4.15 -5.25
CA MET A 797 4.47 -2.69 -5.33
C MET A 797 5.92 -2.22 -5.48
N LEU A 798 6.87 -2.85 -4.78
CA LEU A 798 8.31 -2.56 -4.91
C LEU A 798 8.78 -2.85 -6.32
N VAL A 799 8.42 -4.00 -6.84
CA VAL A 799 8.72 -4.42 -8.18
C VAL A 799 8.22 -3.42 -9.21
N ASP A 800 6.92 -3.11 -9.17
CA ASP A 800 6.28 -2.17 -10.10
C ASP A 800 6.91 -0.77 -10.00
N SER A 801 7.23 -0.35 -8.77
CA SER A 801 7.87 0.94 -8.56
C SER A 801 9.30 0.99 -9.13
N TRP A 802 10.09 -0.07 -8.98
CA TRP A 802 11.44 -0.13 -9.57
C TRP A 802 11.39 -0.19 -11.11
N GLU A 803 10.43 -0.92 -11.68
CA GLU A 803 10.21 -0.93 -13.14
C GLU A 803 9.75 0.42 -13.67
N ASN A 804 8.82 1.08 -12.96
CA ASN A 804 8.37 2.42 -13.34
C ASN A 804 9.48 3.47 -13.20
N ALA A 805 10.27 3.41 -12.13
CA ALA A 805 11.42 4.29 -11.97
C ALA A 805 12.46 4.08 -13.08
N ALA A 806 12.68 2.84 -13.51
CA ALA A 806 13.53 2.55 -14.65
C ALA A 806 12.98 3.11 -15.96
N ARG A 807 11.65 3.15 -16.12
CA ARG A 807 10.96 3.74 -17.30
C ARG A 807 10.90 5.27 -17.24
N GLU A 808 10.67 5.87 -16.08
CA GLU A 808 10.57 7.33 -15.93
C GLU A 808 11.91 8.05 -16.09
N TYR A 809 13.02 7.37 -15.80
CA TYR A 809 14.36 7.93 -15.92
C TYR A 809 14.95 7.86 -17.34
N VAL A 810 14.20 7.40 -18.31
CA VAL A 810 14.55 7.58 -19.73
C VAL A 810 14.36 9.05 -20.04
N PRO A 811 15.42 9.77 -20.49
CA PRO A 811 15.25 11.16 -20.87
C PRO A 811 14.17 11.23 -21.97
N ARG A 812 13.05 11.87 -21.67
CA ARG A 812 11.95 12.10 -22.64
C ARG A 812 12.38 13.10 -23.71
N ARG A 813 13.35 12.72 -24.53
CA ARG A 813 13.62 13.38 -25.80
C ARG A 813 13.33 12.36 -26.88
N LYS A 814 12.23 12.57 -27.61
CA LYS A 814 12.00 11.93 -28.91
C LYS A 814 13.31 12.10 -29.70
N ASN A 815 13.89 10.99 -30.16
CA ASN A 815 15.16 10.91 -30.90
C ASN A 815 16.42 11.16 -30.02
N SER A 816 16.62 10.39 -28.95
CA SER A 816 17.91 10.41 -28.28
C SER A 816 18.79 9.38 -28.97
N ARG A 817 19.80 9.87 -29.71
CA ARG A 817 20.91 9.09 -30.26
C ARG A 817 21.48 8.04 -29.28
N ASN A 818 21.36 8.31 -28.00
CA ASN A 818 21.81 7.41 -26.92
C ASN A 818 20.85 6.23 -26.67
N ALA A 819 19.55 6.36 -26.93
CA ALA A 819 18.59 5.26 -26.80
C ALA A 819 18.71 4.32 -28.00
N ASP A 820 18.79 4.88 -29.20
CA ASP A 820 19.02 4.10 -30.43
C ASP A 820 20.34 3.31 -30.35
N ALA A 821 21.41 3.97 -29.91
CA ALA A 821 22.70 3.32 -29.72
C ALA A 821 22.65 2.21 -28.65
N TYR A 822 21.92 2.43 -27.57
CA TYR A 822 21.72 1.40 -26.55
C TYR A 822 21.02 0.15 -27.12
N GLU A 823 19.99 0.32 -27.95
CA GLU A 823 19.28 -0.79 -28.58
C GLU A 823 20.17 -1.59 -29.53
N HIS A 824 21.05 -0.93 -30.29
CA HIS A 824 21.98 -1.58 -31.23
C HIS A 824 23.14 -2.31 -30.54
N LEU A 825 23.51 -1.93 -29.30
CA LEU A 825 24.56 -2.63 -28.57
C LEU A 825 24.14 -4.09 -28.29
N PRO A 826 25.09 -5.05 -28.31
CA PRO A 826 24.83 -6.43 -27.95
C PRO A 826 24.48 -6.55 -26.44
N GLU A 827 23.85 -7.64 -26.02
CA GLU A 827 23.45 -7.88 -24.63
C GLU A 827 24.64 -7.71 -23.65
N THR A 828 25.86 -8.11 -24.10
CA THR A 828 27.09 -7.85 -23.38
C THR A 828 28.05 -7.05 -24.26
N PHE A 829 28.48 -5.89 -23.81
CA PHE A 829 29.27 -4.93 -24.60
C PHE A 829 30.36 -4.27 -23.79
N THR A 830 31.27 -3.57 -24.48
CA THR A 830 32.38 -2.82 -23.92
C THR A 830 32.22 -1.32 -24.14
N ILE A 831 33.08 -0.51 -23.49
CA ILE A 831 33.15 0.94 -23.77
C ILE A 831 33.46 1.22 -25.24
N GLN A 832 34.26 0.36 -25.88
CA GLN A 832 34.61 0.51 -27.29
C GLN A 832 33.40 0.31 -28.22
N ASP A 833 32.47 -0.57 -27.85
CA ASP A 833 31.25 -0.75 -28.60
C ASP A 833 30.35 0.52 -28.49
N VAL A 834 30.32 1.13 -27.30
CA VAL A 834 29.59 2.41 -27.10
C VAL A 834 30.24 3.55 -27.86
N MET A 835 31.57 3.60 -27.90
CA MET A 835 32.32 4.59 -28.73
C MET A 835 31.94 4.48 -30.20
N ARG A 836 31.86 3.25 -30.72
CA ARG A 836 31.51 2.97 -32.12
C ARG A 836 30.07 3.34 -32.44
N GLU A 837 29.13 2.91 -31.57
CA GLU A 837 27.72 3.17 -31.78
C GLU A 837 27.34 4.64 -31.67
N LEU A 838 27.94 5.37 -30.76
CA LEU A 838 27.68 6.80 -30.55
C LEU A 838 28.62 7.71 -31.34
N ASP A 839 29.65 7.17 -31.99
CA ASP A 839 30.73 7.94 -32.65
C ASP A 839 31.28 9.04 -31.72
N ILE A 840 31.77 8.62 -30.52
CA ILE A 840 32.27 9.50 -29.48
C ILE A 840 33.59 8.94 -28.92
N GLU A 841 34.39 9.81 -28.30
CA GLU A 841 35.65 9.45 -27.66
C GLU A 841 35.45 8.61 -26.38
N PHE A 842 36.54 8.04 -25.85
CA PHE A 842 36.54 7.15 -24.68
C PHE A 842 35.91 7.80 -23.43
N ASN A 843 36.27 9.04 -23.10
CA ASN A 843 35.77 9.69 -21.88
C ASN A 843 34.24 9.94 -21.92
N PRO A 844 33.66 10.50 -22.98
CA PRO A 844 32.22 10.58 -23.13
C PRO A 844 31.52 9.22 -23.11
N ALA A 845 32.09 8.17 -23.76
CA ALA A 845 31.53 6.83 -23.76
C ALA A 845 31.56 6.20 -22.35
N ALA A 846 32.65 6.38 -21.62
CA ALA A 846 32.74 5.93 -20.22
C ALA A 846 31.75 6.66 -19.29
N MET A 847 31.55 7.94 -19.50
CA MET A 847 30.50 8.71 -18.79
C MET A 847 29.11 8.21 -19.13
N GLN A 848 28.83 7.87 -20.39
CA GLN A 848 27.53 7.32 -20.81
C GLN A 848 27.30 5.95 -20.19
N CYS A 849 28.27 5.05 -20.16
CA CYS A 849 28.20 3.79 -19.43
C CYS A 849 27.98 4.01 -17.94
N SER A 850 28.61 5.02 -17.34
CA SER A 850 28.40 5.36 -15.94
C SER A 850 26.94 5.82 -15.70
N ARG A 851 26.40 6.66 -16.57
CA ARG A 851 24.98 7.09 -16.51
C ARG A 851 24.02 5.90 -16.64
N TRP A 852 24.21 5.05 -17.65
CA TRP A 852 23.38 3.86 -17.84
C TRP A 852 23.47 2.91 -16.63
N LYS A 853 24.64 2.80 -16.00
CA LYS A 853 24.81 2.02 -14.77
C LYS A 853 24.08 2.65 -13.58
N THR A 854 24.20 3.96 -13.39
CA THR A 854 23.50 4.69 -12.32
C THR A 854 21.97 4.57 -12.44
N HIS A 855 21.48 4.43 -13.68
CA HIS A 855 20.04 4.27 -13.97
C HIS A 855 19.62 2.80 -14.11
N ASN A 856 20.44 1.86 -13.69
CA ASN A 856 20.18 0.42 -13.73
C ASN A 856 19.84 -0.14 -15.12
N PHE A 857 20.26 0.53 -16.21
CA PHE A 857 20.10 -0.03 -17.56
C PHE A 857 21.15 -1.08 -17.85
N ILE A 858 22.32 -0.99 -17.23
CA ILE A 858 23.42 -1.93 -17.40
C ILE A 858 24.06 -2.29 -16.06
N MET A 859 24.58 -3.51 -16.00
CA MET A 859 25.46 -3.93 -14.91
C MET A 859 26.91 -4.10 -15.42
N ARG A 860 27.87 -3.87 -14.54
CA ARG A 860 29.29 -4.13 -14.86
C ARG A 860 29.63 -5.58 -14.56
N VAL A 861 29.98 -6.35 -15.59
CA VAL A 861 30.38 -7.76 -15.48
C VAL A 861 31.83 -7.87 -15.06
N LYS A 862 32.74 -7.09 -15.69
CA LYS A 862 34.14 -6.95 -15.32
C LYS A 862 34.67 -5.57 -15.75
N LYS A 863 35.89 -5.22 -15.43
CA LYS A 863 36.50 -3.92 -15.81
C LYS A 863 36.38 -3.69 -17.31
N GLY A 864 35.60 -2.67 -17.70
CA GLY A 864 35.35 -2.29 -19.09
C GLY A 864 34.35 -3.14 -19.87
N LYS A 865 33.64 -4.12 -19.23
CA LYS A 865 32.61 -4.95 -19.86
C LYS A 865 31.31 -4.85 -19.10
N TYR A 866 30.22 -4.62 -19.81
CA TYR A 866 28.85 -4.38 -19.26
C TYR A 866 27.85 -5.35 -19.88
N ARG A 867 26.73 -5.59 -19.18
CA ARG A 867 25.57 -6.35 -19.64
C ARG A 867 24.34 -5.47 -19.54
N LYS A 868 23.47 -5.53 -20.54
CA LYS A 868 22.15 -4.91 -20.50
C LYS A 868 21.29 -5.55 -19.42
N LEU A 869 20.55 -4.75 -18.67
CA LEU A 869 19.53 -5.19 -17.73
C LEU A 869 18.11 -5.04 -18.32
N VAL A 870 17.97 -4.19 -19.33
CA VAL A 870 16.71 -3.98 -20.08
C VAL A 870 16.99 -4.17 -21.58
N LYS A 871 16.04 -4.75 -22.35
CA LYS A 871 16.24 -5.04 -23.77
C LYS A 871 16.23 -3.77 -24.63
N ALA A 872 15.40 -2.80 -24.30
CA ALA A 872 15.28 -1.51 -24.97
C ALA A 872 15.06 -0.40 -23.94
N ILE A 873 15.62 0.77 -24.21
CA ILE A 873 15.25 2.01 -23.51
C ILE A 873 14.02 2.54 -24.25
N ILE A 874 12.82 2.27 -23.76
CA ILE A 874 11.59 2.78 -24.38
C ILE A 874 11.54 4.28 -24.12
N VAL A 875 11.62 5.06 -25.19
CA VAL A 875 11.54 6.54 -25.20
C VAL A 875 10.08 6.97 -25.07
#